data_e81594dc6c1ed21528879807c7afceab
#
_entry.id   e81594dc6c1ed21528879807c7afceab
#
_cell.length_a   1.000
_cell.length_b   1.000
_cell.length_c   1.000
_cell.angle_alpha   90.00
_cell.angle_beta   90.00
_cell.angle_gamma   90.00
#
_symmetry.space_group_name_H-M   'P 1'
#
loop_
_entity.id
_entity.type
_entity.pdbx_description
1 polymer ?
#
loop_
_entity_poly.entity_id
_entity_poly.type
_entity_poly.pdbx_seq_one_letter_code
_entity_poly.pdbx_strand_id
1 'polypeptide(L)'
;MMLFKLSIKNITKSIKDYAIYFFTLVLGVAIFYVFNAIDSQTVMLKVSSSTSEIIRLMTTILGGVSVFVSFILGFLIIYASRFLIKRRNKEFGIYLTLGMSKRKISLILFFETLIIGVISLGVGLALGIVLSQLMSILVANMFEADLTKFQFTFSSSAALKALLYFSIMYLIVMIFNTIIVNKCKLIDLLHGNKKSEKVKLKNPIICTVVFIIAVIALSYAYYLVTYGFSTSPLMNTIEGILIPIALGCISTFLIFWSLSGLILKIVMHLKKYYYKGLNSFTVRQISSKINTTVFSMTIICLMLFFTICIFSSALSIKNSLSGNLKDLAPVDIQFSKLQEPLSKEEQENFSKDIIEDYSTTAKDTLQRLDVYKYLKDVVDINIYRLEEITLKDSFGDQIEQIGKDYPTLAYNVREDLVKLSDYNRLAKLYNKKELTLKDNEYVIISNYKMMADIRNIALKNNTKLTINGKDYYPKYQECQDGIIELSGSATNTGVIILPDNALEGIHPYKNVLAANYQADTKEEKENVEDIVSTIINNHFNKDTLLSYNTKIDIYESSIGLGAMVTFVGLYLGIIFLISSAAILALKELSESTDNKERFNMLRKIGTDEKMINKALFNQIAVFFLFPLLLAIIHSIFGIEFANYILKTMGTESLLSSIILTAVFLVVIYGGYFLVTYYCSKNIIKER
;
A
#
# COMPACT_ATOMS: atom_id res chain seq x y z
N MET A 1 13.54 1.86 -47.31
CA MET A 1 12.73 0.67 -47.60
C MET A 1 13.47 -0.63 -47.25
N MET A 2 14.74 -0.83 -47.69
CA MET A 2 15.50 -2.08 -47.47
C MET A 2 15.74 -2.38 -45.96
N LEU A 3 16.15 -1.40 -45.12
CA LEU A 3 16.40 -1.60 -43.68
C LEU A 3 15.11 -1.99 -42.94
N PHE A 4 13.98 -1.40 -43.26
CA PHE A 4 12.68 -1.74 -42.70
C PHE A 4 12.26 -3.19 -42.99
N LYS A 5 12.41 -3.65 -44.25
CA LYS A 5 12.17 -5.06 -44.65
C LYS A 5 13.10 -6.01 -43.88
N LEU A 6 14.35 -5.61 -43.67
CA LEU A 6 15.31 -6.40 -42.91
C LEU A 6 14.89 -6.50 -41.44
N SER A 7 14.41 -5.42 -40.83
CA SER A 7 13.92 -5.42 -39.45
C SER A 7 12.74 -6.36 -39.27
N ILE A 8 11.74 -6.35 -40.20
CA ILE A 8 10.61 -7.29 -40.13
C ILE A 8 11.10 -8.74 -40.23
N LYS A 9 12.01 -9.03 -41.19
CA LYS A 9 12.55 -10.39 -41.37
C LYS A 9 13.35 -10.87 -40.14
N ASN A 10 14.04 -9.99 -39.49
CA ASN A 10 14.75 -10.28 -38.25
C ASN A 10 13.79 -10.62 -37.11
N ILE A 11 12.71 -9.84 -36.93
CA ILE A 11 11.70 -10.09 -35.90
C ILE A 11 11.05 -11.47 -36.11
N THR A 12 10.61 -11.77 -37.36
CA THR A 12 9.95 -13.04 -37.68
C THR A 12 10.89 -14.24 -37.48
N LYS A 13 12.17 -14.10 -37.80
CA LYS A 13 13.16 -15.16 -37.62
C LYS A 13 13.51 -15.42 -36.16
N SER A 14 13.49 -14.38 -35.33
CA SER A 14 13.89 -14.43 -33.93
C SER A 14 12.71 -14.26 -32.97
N ILE A 15 11.50 -14.64 -33.36
CA ILE A 15 10.26 -14.40 -32.61
C ILE A 15 10.31 -14.93 -31.18
N LYS A 16 10.99 -16.06 -30.95
CA LYS A 16 11.20 -16.65 -29.63
C LYS A 16 12.02 -15.74 -28.69
N ASP A 17 12.96 -14.98 -29.26
CA ASP A 17 13.84 -14.09 -28.52
C ASP A 17 13.12 -12.83 -28.09
N TYR A 18 12.17 -12.39 -28.90
CA TYR A 18 11.33 -11.22 -28.63
C TYR A 18 10.11 -11.55 -27.78
N ALA A 19 9.68 -12.82 -27.67
CA ALA A 19 8.42 -13.19 -27.04
C ALA A 19 8.29 -12.70 -25.59
N ILE A 20 9.32 -12.86 -24.75
CA ILE A 20 9.28 -12.43 -23.35
C ILE A 20 9.25 -10.91 -23.25
N TYR A 21 10.06 -10.23 -24.09
CA TYR A 21 10.04 -8.78 -24.18
C TYR A 21 8.67 -8.26 -24.59
N PHE A 22 8.12 -8.83 -25.67
CA PHE A 22 6.79 -8.50 -26.17
C PHE A 22 5.71 -8.73 -25.11
N PHE A 23 5.71 -9.91 -24.47
CA PHE A 23 4.73 -10.25 -23.44
C PHE A 23 4.80 -9.30 -22.23
N THR A 24 6.01 -8.95 -21.78
CA THR A 24 6.20 -7.99 -20.70
C THR A 24 5.65 -6.62 -21.05
N LEU A 25 5.85 -6.16 -22.29
CA LEU A 25 5.32 -4.89 -22.77
C LEU A 25 3.79 -4.92 -22.85
N VAL A 26 3.22 -5.99 -23.41
CA VAL A 26 1.76 -6.18 -23.51
C VAL A 26 1.12 -6.12 -22.11
N LEU A 27 1.69 -6.84 -21.14
CA LEU A 27 1.20 -6.82 -19.77
C LEU A 27 1.33 -5.42 -19.14
N GLY A 28 2.45 -4.74 -19.35
CA GLY A 28 2.65 -3.38 -18.83
C GLY A 28 1.60 -2.40 -19.37
N VAL A 29 1.33 -2.43 -20.70
CA VAL A 29 0.29 -1.61 -21.34
C VAL A 29 -1.09 -1.97 -20.83
N ALA A 30 -1.41 -3.27 -20.77
CA ALA A 30 -2.71 -3.75 -20.33
C ALA A 30 -3.04 -3.31 -18.92
N ILE A 31 -2.10 -3.51 -17.97
CA ILE A 31 -2.27 -3.11 -16.58
C ILE A 31 -2.38 -1.60 -16.46
N PHE A 32 -1.52 -0.84 -17.15
CA PHE A 32 -1.59 0.62 -17.16
C PHE A 32 -2.96 1.12 -17.63
N TYR A 33 -3.51 0.54 -18.71
CA TYR A 33 -4.85 0.88 -19.19
C TYR A 33 -5.92 0.55 -18.16
N VAL A 34 -5.92 -0.69 -17.62
CA VAL A 34 -6.92 -1.17 -16.65
C VAL A 34 -7.08 -0.21 -15.49
N PHE A 35 -5.96 0.21 -14.88
CA PHE A 35 -5.99 1.07 -13.69
C PHE A 35 -6.28 2.54 -14.01
N ASN A 36 -5.99 3.01 -15.23
CA ASN A 36 -6.34 4.37 -15.66
C ASN A 36 -7.75 4.47 -16.28
N ALA A 37 -8.44 3.34 -16.52
CA ALA A 37 -9.79 3.34 -17.05
C ALA A 37 -10.89 3.43 -15.97
N ILE A 38 -10.52 3.47 -14.70
CA ILE A 38 -11.44 3.39 -13.57
C ILE A 38 -12.43 4.57 -13.51
N ASP A 39 -11.97 5.78 -13.84
CA ASP A 39 -12.79 6.99 -13.84
C ASP A 39 -13.99 6.89 -14.79
N SER A 40 -13.80 6.26 -15.94
CA SER A 40 -14.88 6.07 -16.91
C SER A 40 -15.82 4.93 -16.53
N GLN A 41 -15.37 3.98 -15.72
CA GLN A 41 -16.19 2.87 -15.24
C GLN A 41 -17.13 3.28 -14.12
N THR A 42 -16.63 4.11 -13.20
CA THR A 42 -17.38 4.60 -12.06
C THR A 42 -18.42 5.68 -12.41
N VAL A 43 -18.22 6.43 -13.48
CA VAL A 43 -19.23 7.40 -14.01
C VAL A 43 -20.53 6.69 -14.42
N MET A 44 -20.48 5.41 -14.78
CA MET A 44 -21.66 4.61 -15.15
C MET A 44 -22.45 4.10 -13.94
N LEU A 45 -21.86 4.13 -12.75
CA LEU A 45 -22.53 3.80 -11.49
C LEU A 45 -23.19 5.09 -10.98
N LYS A 46 -24.49 5.05 -10.70
CA LYS A 46 -25.13 6.13 -9.94
C LYS A 46 -24.59 6.11 -8.52
N VAL A 47 -23.63 6.97 -8.27
CA VAL A 47 -22.99 7.12 -6.96
C VAL A 47 -23.46 8.39 -6.27
N SER A 48 -23.49 8.37 -4.95
CA SER A 48 -23.77 9.54 -4.12
C SER A 48 -22.72 10.65 -4.31
N SER A 49 -22.99 11.82 -3.80
CA SER A 49 -22.06 12.96 -3.81
C SER A 49 -20.75 12.63 -3.09
N SER A 50 -20.82 11.97 -1.92
CA SER A 50 -19.67 11.55 -1.12
C SER A 50 -18.78 10.55 -1.87
N THR A 51 -19.36 9.53 -2.47
CA THR A 51 -18.64 8.54 -3.28
C THR A 51 -18.02 9.18 -4.52
N SER A 52 -18.69 10.14 -5.16
CA SER A 52 -18.16 10.89 -6.30
C SER A 52 -16.91 11.69 -5.95
N GLU A 53 -16.85 12.31 -4.77
CA GLU A 53 -15.67 13.03 -4.29
C GLU A 53 -14.49 12.10 -4.03
N ILE A 54 -14.73 10.93 -3.42
CA ILE A 54 -13.71 9.90 -3.20
C ILE A 54 -13.16 9.37 -4.52
N ILE A 55 -14.00 9.14 -5.53
CA ILE A 55 -13.58 8.73 -6.87
C ILE A 55 -12.69 9.80 -7.52
N ARG A 56 -13.02 11.08 -7.36
CA ARG A 56 -12.20 12.18 -7.87
C ARG A 56 -10.83 12.25 -7.18
N LEU A 57 -10.77 12.06 -5.86
CA LEU A 57 -9.53 11.93 -5.11
C LEU A 57 -8.71 10.74 -5.59
N MET A 58 -9.35 9.57 -5.75
CA MET A 58 -8.71 8.35 -6.26
C MET A 58 -8.12 8.57 -7.64
N THR A 59 -8.84 9.21 -8.56
CA THR A 59 -8.35 9.51 -9.92
C THR A 59 -7.15 10.45 -9.89
N THR A 60 -7.14 11.43 -8.99
CA THR A 60 -6.02 12.35 -8.80
C THR A 60 -4.76 11.61 -8.28
N ILE A 61 -4.92 10.78 -7.26
CA ILE A 61 -3.83 9.95 -6.71
C ILE A 61 -3.30 8.98 -7.77
N LEU A 62 -4.20 8.29 -8.50
CA LEU A 62 -3.83 7.39 -9.59
C LEU A 62 -3.07 8.10 -10.71
N GLY A 63 -3.39 9.38 -10.98
CA GLY A 63 -2.62 10.21 -11.90
C GLY A 63 -1.15 10.32 -11.50
N GLY A 64 -0.88 10.67 -10.25
CA GLY A 64 0.48 10.72 -9.69
C GLY A 64 1.18 9.36 -9.66
N VAL A 65 0.47 8.33 -9.22
CA VAL A 65 0.96 6.94 -9.20
C VAL A 65 1.30 6.45 -10.61
N SER A 66 0.49 6.80 -11.62
CA SER A 66 0.73 6.40 -13.02
C SER A 66 2.02 7.01 -13.59
N VAL A 67 2.39 8.23 -13.19
CA VAL A 67 3.70 8.80 -13.53
C VAL A 67 4.83 7.95 -12.95
N PHE A 68 4.75 7.63 -11.67
CA PHE A 68 5.76 6.79 -11.00
C PHE A 68 5.86 5.40 -11.61
N VAL A 69 4.72 4.76 -11.89
CA VAL A 69 4.64 3.48 -12.59
C VAL A 69 5.29 3.54 -13.97
N SER A 70 5.10 4.64 -14.70
CA SER A 70 5.72 4.84 -16.01
C SER A 70 7.26 4.83 -15.93
N PHE A 71 7.85 5.39 -14.87
CA PHE A 71 9.29 5.27 -14.63
C PHE A 71 9.75 3.83 -14.46
N ILE A 72 9.00 3.03 -13.69
CA ILE A 72 9.32 1.62 -13.46
C ILE A 72 9.22 0.82 -14.76
N LEU A 73 8.14 1.01 -15.52
CA LEU A 73 7.95 0.37 -16.81
C LEU A 73 9.00 0.82 -17.83
N GLY A 74 9.35 2.11 -17.85
CA GLY A 74 10.43 2.64 -18.67
C GLY A 74 11.78 1.97 -18.37
N PHE A 75 12.11 1.83 -17.08
CA PHE A 75 13.31 1.10 -16.65
C PHE A 75 13.28 -0.37 -17.09
N LEU A 76 12.13 -1.04 -16.95
CA LEU A 76 11.92 -2.41 -17.39
C LEU A 76 12.14 -2.55 -18.91
N ILE A 77 11.61 -1.61 -19.71
CA ILE A 77 11.76 -1.61 -21.17
C ILE A 77 13.22 -1.40 -21.58
N ILE A 78 13.94 -0.46 -20.92
CA ILE A 78 15.38 -0.25 -21.15
C ILE A 78 16.17 -1.53 -20.84
N TYR A 79 15.86 -2.18 -19.73
CA TYR A 79 16.52 -3.41 -19.31
C TYR A 79 16.28 -4.56 -20.30
N ALA A 80 15.03 -4.72 -20.74
CA ALA A 80 14.63 -5.72 -21.72
C ALA A 80 15.27 -5.45 -23.11
N SER A 81 15.34 -4.21 -23.52
CA SER A 81 15.99 -3.79 -24.78
C SER A 81 17.48 -4.08 -24.76
N ARG A 82 18.15 -3.82 -23.63
CA ARG A 82 19.58 -4.17 -23.44
C ARG A 82 19.84 -5.66 -23.56
N PHE A 83 18.92 -6.48 -23.06
CA PHE A 83 18.98 -7.94 -23.22
C PHE A 83 18.95 -8.33 -24.71
N LEU A 84 18.00 -7.79 -25.49
CA LEU A 84 17.89 -8.07 -26.92
C LEU A 84 19.13 -7.67 -27.71
N ILE A 85 19.69 -6.49 -27.42
CA ILE A 85 20.93 -6.02 -28.03
C ILE A 85 22.06 -7.01 -27.76
N LYS A 86 22.24 -7.43 -26.49
CA LYS A 86 23.29 -8.37 -26.09
C LYS A 86 23.17 -9.72 -26.82
N ARG A 87 21.95 -10.23 -26.96
CA ARG A 87 21.67 -11.51 -27.65
C ARG A 87 22.05 -11.46 -29.14
N ARG A 88 21.93 -10.30 -29.77
CA ARG A 88 22.20 -10.10 -31.19
C ARG A 88 23.58 -9.52 -31.52
N ASN A 89 24.45 -9.41 -30.52
CA ASN A 89 25.78 -8.88 -30.68
C ASN A 89 26.58 -9.51 -31.82
N LYS A 90 26.47 -10.84 -31.99
CA LYS A 90 27.16 -11.55 -33.11
C LYS A 90 26.62 -11.14 -34.48
N GLU A 91 25.29 -10.97 -34.64
CA GLU A 91 24.67 -10.48 -35.86
C GLU A 91 25.16 -9.08 -36.20
N PHE A 92 25.19 -8.19 -35.21
CA PHE A 92 25.69 -6.82 -35.40
C PHE A 92 27.21 -6.80 -35.74
N GLY A 93 27.99 -7.70 -35.14
CA GLY A 93 29.38 -7.91 -35.51
C GLY A 93 29.53 -8.31 -36.98
N ILE A 94 28.73 -9.25 -37.47
CA ILE A 94 28.70 -9.67 -38.88
C ILE A 94 28.31 -8.52 -39.79
N TYR A 95 27.26 -7.72 -39.45
CA TYR A 95 26.87 -6.55 -40.23
C TYR A 95 27.98 -5.51 -40.33
N LEU A 96 28.72 -5.25 -39.26
CA LEU A 96 29.87 -4.36 -39.26
C LEU A 96 31.03 -4.89 -40.15
N THR A 97 31.28 -6.19 -40.11
CA THR A 97 32.32 -6.86 -40.94
C THR A 97 31.95 -6.78 -42.42
N LEU A 98 30.68 -6.85 -42.75
CA LEU A 98 30.13 -6.67 -44.11
C LEU A 98 30.11 -5.19 -44.57
N GLY A 99 30.66 -4.24 -43.78
CA GLY A 99 30.77 -2.83 -44.15
C GLY A 99 29.54 -1.99 -43.79
N MET A 100 28.61 -2.51 -42.98
CA MET A 100 27.48 -1.71 -42.55
C MET A 100 27.91 -0.72 -41.44
N SER A 101 27.57 0.54 -41.57
CA SER A 101 27.91 1.56 -40.57
C SER A 101 27.09 1.39 -39.29
N LYS A 102 27.66 1.81 -38.14
CA LYS A 102 26.96 1.79 -36.83
C LYS A 102 25.62 2.51 -36.85
N ARG A 103 25.50 3.62 -37.64
CA ARG A 103 24.24 4.34 -37.81
C ARG A 103 23.16 3.48 -38.47
N LYS A 104 23.51 2.67 -39.47
CA LYS A 104 22.56 1.75 -40.12
C LYS A 104 22.09 0.64 -39.18
N ILE A 105 22.98 0.09 -38.34
CA ILE A 105 22.64 -0.91 -37.33
C ILE A 105 21.71 -0.31 -36.27
N SER A 106 22.02 0.92 -35.80
CA SER A 106 21.15 1.65 -34.87
C SER A 106 19.75 1.89 -35.45
N LEU A 107 19.67 2.17 -36.76
CA LEU A 107 18.39 2.38 -37.46
C LEU A 107 17.60 1.09 -37.62
N ILE A 108 18.25 -0.07 -37.81
CA ILE A 108 17.61 -1.38 -37.79
C ILE A 108 16.99 -1.65 -36.42
N LEU A 109 17.76 -1.46 -35.33
CA LEU A 109 17.26 -1.59 -33.96
C LEU A 109 16.12 -0.64 -33.66
N PHE A 110 16.19 0.59 -34.12
CA PHE A 110 15.12 1.57 -34.00
C PHE A 110 13.82 1.04 -34.63
N PHE A 111 13.87 0.58 -35.89
CA PHE A 111 12.67 0.02 -36.53
C PHE A 111 12.15 -1.25 -35.87
N GLU A 112 13.04 -2.14 -35.41
CA GLU A 112 12.64 -3.35 -34.70
C GLU A 112 11.97 -3.01 -33.38
N THR A 113 12.54 -2.14 -32.58
CA THR A 113 11.94 -1.68 -31.30
C THR A 113 10.61 -0.96 -31.55
N LEU A 114 10.54 -0.11 -32.58
CA LEU A 114 9.31 0.59 -32.94
C LEU A 114 8.18 -0.35 -33.35
N ILE A 115 8.46 -1.32 -34.22
CA ILE A 115 7.47 -2.29 -34.70
C ILE A 115 6.93 -3.12 -33.51
N ILE A 116 7.83 -3.65 -32.67
CA ILE A 116 7.43 -4.43 -31.51
C ILE A 116 6.67 -3.55 -30.52
N GLY A 117 7.09 -2.31 -30.33
CA GLY A 117 6.41 -1.35 -29.47
C GLY A 117 4.98 -1.06 -29.92
N VAL A 118 4.78 -0.76 -31.20
CA VAL A 118 3.44 -0.48 -31.75
C VAL A 118 2.53 -1.72 -31.66
N ILE A 119 3.05 -2.89 -31.99
CA ILE A 119 2.26 -4.14 -31.89
C ILE A 119 1.93 -4.45 -30.42
N SER A 120 2.92 -4.30 -29.50
CA SER A 120 2.69 -4.49 -28.07
C SER A 120 1.68 -3.50 -27.50
N LEU A 121 1.72 -2.25 -27.95
CA LEU A 121 0.74 -1.23 -27.56
C LEU A 121 -0.67 -1.60 -28.03
N GLY A 122 -0.83 -1.99 -29.29
CA GLY A 122 -2.14 -2.40 -29.83
C GLY A 122 -2.71 -3.64 -29.14
N VAL A 123 -1.90 -4.70 -28.99
CA VAL A 123 -2.31 -5.93 -28.30
C VAL A 123 -2.54 -5.68 -26.80
N GLY A 124 -1.68 -4.88 -26.17
CA GLY A 124 -1.80 -4.52 -24.77
C GLY A 124 -3.04 -3.69 -24.47
N LEU A 125 -3.40 -2.74 -25.33
CA LEU A 125 -4.65 -2.00 -25.22
C LEU A 125 -5.86 -2.92 -25.40
N ALA A 126 -5.86 -3.78 -26.41
CA ALA A 126 -6.94 -4.73 -26.62
C ALA A 126 -7.15 -5.66 -25.41
N LEU A 127 -6.04 -6.21 -24.87
CA LEU A 127 -6.07 -7.02 -23.65
C LEU A 127 -6.52 -6.19 -22.44
N GLY A 128 -6.04 -4.96 -22.32
CA GLY A 128 -6.39 -4.03 -21.26
C GLY A 128 -7.88 -3.69 -21.25
N ILE A 129 -8.48 -3.47 -22.40
CA ILE A 129 -9.92 -3.24 -22.55
C ILE A 129 -10.73 -4.44 -22.03
N VAL A 130 -10.33 -5.67 -22.38
CA VAL A 130 -11.00 -6.88 -21.88
C VAL A 130 -10.83 -7.04 -20.38
N LEU A 131 -9.59 -6.88 -19.87
CA LEU A 131 -9.30 -6.99 -18.44
C LEU A 131 -9.96 -5.86 -17.62
N SER A 132 -10.15 -4.68 -18.20
CA SER A 132 -10.82 -3.57 -17.52
C SER A 132 -12.29 -3.87 -17.21
N GLN A 133 -12.96 -4.70 -18.02
CA GLN A 133 -14.32 -5.13 -17.71
C GLN A 133 -14.38 -6.05 -16.49
N LEU A 134 -13.41 -6.97 -16.36
CA LEU A 134 -13.28 -7.81 -15.15
C LEU A 134 -12.97 -6.95 -13.91
N MET A 135 -12.12 -5.95 -14.09
CA MET A 135 -11.78 -5.01 -13.01
C MET A 135 -12.97 -4.15 -12.62
N SER A 136 -13.84 -3.76 -13.57
CA SER A 136 -15.08 -3.05 -13.29
C SER A 136 -16.01 -3.82 -12.35
N ILE A 137 -16.14 -5.13 -12.54
CA ILE A 137 -16.91 -6.01 -11.65
C ILE A 137 -16.29 -6.02 -10.23
N LEU A 138 -14.97 -6.12 -10.15
CA LEU A 138 -14.26 -6.10 -8.88
C LEU A 138 -14.47 -4.75 -8.17
N VAL A 139 -14.36 -3.65 -8.89
CA VAL A 139 -14.58 -2.29 -8.37
C VAL A 139 -16.02 -2.10 -7.91
N ALA A 140 -17.00 -2.53 -8.72
CA ALA A 140 -18.41 -2.47 -8.32
C ALA A 140 -18.67 -3.22 -7.00
N ASN A 141 -18.10 -4.42 -6.84
CA ASN A 141 -18.16 -5.16 -5.58
C ASN A 141 -17.44 -4.45 -4.42
N MET A 142 -16.34 -3.74 -4.70
CA MET A 142 -15.62 -3.00 -3.66
C MET A 142 -16.39 -1.78 -3.15
N PHE A 143 -17.18 -1.13 -4.01
CA PHE A 143 -18.04 0.01 -3.68
C PHE A 143 -19.48 -0.41 -3.33
N GLU A 144 -19.76 -1.73 -3.25
CA GLU A 144 -21.10 -2.29 -3.01
C GLU A 144 -22.16 -1.75 -3.99
N ALA A 145 -21.73 -1.44 -5.23
CA ALA A 145 -22.57 -0.85 -6.26
C ALA A 145 -23.42 -1.91 -6.98
N ASP A 146 -24.57 -1.47 -7.52
CA ASP A 146 -25.53 -2.34 -8.21
C ASP A 146 -24.99 -2.83 -9.56
N LEU A 147 -24.66 -4.13 -9.63
CA LEU A 147 -24.15 -4.80 -10.81
C LEU A 147 -25.17 -4.97 -11.95
N THR A 148 -26.48 -4.75 -11.69
CA THR A 148 -27.51 -4.89 -12.72
C THR A 148 -27.38 -3.84 -13.83
N LYS A 149 -26.65 -2.75 -13.59
CA LYS A 149 -26.40 -1.63 -14.52
C LYS A 149 -25.06 -1.72 -15.24
N PHE A 150 -24.37 -2.88 -15.16
CA PHE A 150 -23.10 -3.06 -15.85
C PHE A 150 -23.24 -2.87 -17.36
N GLN A 151 -22.39 -2.01 -17.94
CA GLN A 151 -22.27 -1.80 -19.36
C GLN A 151 -20.80 -1.89 -19.78
N PHE A 152 -20.58 -2.43 -20.99
CA PHE A 152 -19.25 -2.44 -21.57
C PHE A 152 -18.79 -1.01 -21.86
N THR A 153 -17.70 -0.58 -21.24
CA THR A 153 -17.19 0.79 -21.39
C THR A 153 -15.77 0.80 -21.95
N PHE A 154 -15.52 1.75 -22.85
CA PHE A 154 -14.20 2.06 -23.38
C PHE A 154 -13.75 3.42 -22.85
N SER A 155 -12.62 3.46 -22.17
CA SER A 155 -12.02 4.72 -21.68
C SER A 155 -11.07 5.29 -22.75
N SER A 156 -11.53 6.31 -23.47
CA SER A 156 -10.67 7.07 -24.39
C SER A 156 -9.56 7.82 -23.66
N SER A 157 -9.84 8.32 -22.44
CA SER A 157 -8.86 8.99 -21.58
C SER A 157 -7.70 8.05 -21.20
N ALA A 158 -8.02 6.83 -20.73
CA ALA A 158 -7.00 5.83 -20.38
C ALA A 158 -6.20 5.37 -21.61
N ALA A 159 -6.85 5.19 -22.76
CA ALA A 159 -6.18 4.83 -24.00
C ALA A 159 -5.20 5.94 -24.45
N LEU A 160 -5.61 7.20 -24.36
CA LEU A 160 -4.76 8.34 -24.71
C LEU A 160 -3.58 8.48 -23.75
N LYS A 161 -3.82 8.34 -22.44
CA LYS A 161 -2.75 8.32 -21.42
C LYS A 161 -1.75 7.20 -21.70
N ALA A 162 -2.23 5.97 -21.95
CA ALA A 162 -1.36 4.83 -22.28
C ALA A 162 -0.52 5.11 -23.55
N LEU A 163 -1.14 5.59 -24.63
CA LEU A 163 -0.44 5.96 -25.86
C LEU A 163 0.64 7.03 -25.59
N LEU A 164 0.33 8.05 -24.84
CA LEU A 164 1.27 9.16 -24.54
C LEU A 164 2.44 8.68 -23.70
N TYR A 165 2.19 8.02 -22.57
CA TYR A 165 3.25 7.56 -21.67
C TYR A 165 4.14 6.52 -22.34
N PHE A 166 3.56 5.54 -23.05
CA PHE A 166 4.36 4.54 -23.76
C PHE A 166 5.13 5.16 -24.93
N SER A 167 4.58 6.13 -25.64
CA SER A 167 5.33 6.86 -26.69
C SER A 167 6.55 7.58 -26.13
N ILE A 168 6.41 8.28 -25.01
CA ILE A 168 7.54 8.94 -24.34
C ILE A 168 8.58 7.91 -23.88
N MET A 169 8.15 6.83 -23.23
CA MET A 169 9.06 5.77 -22.78
C MET A 169 9.82 5.16 -23.97
N TYR A 170 9.13 4.87 -25.08
CA TYR A 170 9.78 4.32 -26.27
C TYR A 170 10.79 5.29 -26.89
N LEU A 171 10.51 6.58 -26.92
CA LEU A 171 11.47 7.58 -27.38
C LEU A 171 12.75 7.57 -26.53
N ILE A 172 12.61 7.52 -25.21
CA ILE A 172 13.74 7.42 -24.28
C ILE A 172 14.54 6.12 -24.53
N VAL A 173 13.87 4.99 -24.67
CA VAL A 173 14.50 3.69 -24.96
C VAL A 173 15.24 3.71 -26.29
N MET A 174 14.68 4.29 -27.33
CA MET A 174 15.32 4.42 -28.65
C MET A 174 16.59 5.25 -28.60
N ILE A 175 16.58 6.37 -27.86
CA ILE A 175 17.78 7.19 -27.62
C ILE A 175 18.84 6.36 -26.89
N PHE A 176 18.44 5.64 -25.84
CA PHE A 176 19.34 4.81 -25.04
C PHE A 176 19.98 3.68 -25.87
N ASN A 177 19.19 3.00 -26.70
CA ASN A 177 19.65 1.95 -27.61
C ASN A 177 20.69 2.49 -28.63
N THR A 178 20.44 3.67 -29.16
CA THR A 178 21.36 4.34 -30.09
C THR A 178 22.69 4.65 -29.43
N ILE A 179 22.68 5.13 -28.18
CA ILE A 179 23.90 5.38 -27.40
C ILE A 179 24.67 4.09 -27.14
N ILE A 180 24.00 3.00 -26.77
CA ILE A 180 24.64 1.71 -26.50
C ILE A 180 25.34 1.18 -27.75
N VAL A 181 24.66 1.15 -28.90
CA VAL A 181 25.22 0.62 -30.14
C VAL A 181 26.42 1.44 -30.62
N ASN A 182 26.36 2.77 -30.51
CA ASN A 182 27.48 3.63 -30.88
C ASN A 182 28.73 3.41 -30.02
N LYS A 183 28.57 3.00 -28.76
CA LYS A 183 29.69 2.68 -27.85
C LYS A 183 30.30 1.28 -28.06
N CYS A 184 29.61 0.37 -28.75
CA CYS A 184 30.10 -0.99 -28.96
C CYS A 184 31.32 -1.01 -29.91
N LYS A 185 32.35 -1.78 -29.56
CA LYS A 185 33.51 -2.05 -30.43
C LYS A 185 33.28 -3.35 -31.19
N LEU A 186 33.74 -3.41 -32.45
CA LEU A 186 33.58 -4.60 -33.30
C LEU A 186 34.13 -5.89 -32.65
N ILE A 187 35.30 -5.79 -32.00
CA ILE A 187 35.94 -6.93 -31.33
C ILE A 187 35.11 -7.45 -30.15
N ASP A 188 34.40 -6.55 -29.43
CA ASP A 188 33.51 -6.90 -28.31
C ASP A 188 32.23 -7.57 -28.80
N LEU A 189 31.74 -7.20 -29.99
CA LEU A 189 30.56 -7.78 -30.61
C LEU A 189 30.85 -9.22 -31.16
N LEU A 190 31.99 -9.44 -31.80
CA LEU A 190 32.36 -10.75 -32.36
C LEU A 190 32.81 -11.75 -31.32
N HIS A 191 33.56 -11.29 -30.31
CA HIS A 191 34.17 -12.13 -29.29
C HIS A 191 33.56 -11.99 -27.90
N GLY A 192 32.47 -11.27 -27.75
CA GLY A 192 31.81 -11.01 -26.47
C GLY A 192 31.50 -12.29 -25.67
N ASN A 193 31.13 -13.37 -26.36
CA ASN A 193 30.84 -14.67 -25.73
C ASN A 193 32.11 -15.46 -25.31
N LYS A 194 33.28 -15.09 -25.86
CA LYS A 194 34.57 -15.75 -25.52
C LYS A 194 35.36 -15.01 -24.43
N LYS A 195 35.01 -13.74 -24.15
CA LYS A 195 35.55 -13.05 -23.00
C LYS A 195 34.90 -13.61 -21.72
N SER A 196 35.57 -14.58 -21.11
CA SER A 196 35.32 -14.91 -19.70
C SER A 196 35.42 -13.58 -18.93
N GLU A 197 34.32 -13.09 -18.37
CA GLU A 197 34.39 -12.00 -17.41
C GLU A 197 35.44 -12.40 -16.37
N LYS A 198 36.51 -11.61 -16.22
CA LYS A 198 37.54 -11.84 -15.20
C LYS A 198 36.83 -11.75 -13.86
N VAL A 199 36.41 -12.88 -13.32
CA VAL A 199 35.79 -12.97 -12.01
C VAL A 199 36.86 -12.60 -10.99
N LYS A 200 36.88 -11.36 -10.56
CA LYS A 200 37.64 -10.98 -9.37
C LYS A 200 36.93 -11.60 -8.18
N LEU A 201 37.42 -12.74 -7.73
CA LEU A 201 36.98 -13.34 -6.47
C LEU A 201 37.26 -12.32 -5.36
N LYS A 202 36.23 -11.90 -4.64
CA LYS A 202 36.37 -11.00 -3.52
C LYS A 202 37.02 -11.72 -2.34
N ASN A 203 37.80 -10.99 -1.56
CA ASN A 203 38.41 -11.55 -0.35
C ASN A 203 37.30 -12.02 0.61
N PRO A 204 37.23 -13.31 0.98
CA PRO A 204 36.17 -13.82 1.83
C PRO A 204 36.11 -13.17 3.23
N ILE A 205 37.29 -12.74 3.76
CA ILE A 205 37.33 -12.07 5.07
C ILE A 205 36.62 -10.71 4.99
N ILE A 206 36.92 -9.91 3.96
CA ILE A 206 36.27 -8.62 3.74
C ILE A 206 34.75 -8.83 3.56
N CYS A 207 34.35 -9.86 2.79
CA CYS A 207 32.92 -10.17 2.61
C CYS A 207 32.25 -10.54 3.95
N THR A 208 32.93 -11.28 4.83
CA THR A 208 32.41 -11.63 6.16
C THR A 208 32.22 -10.38 7.02
N VAL A 209 33.21 -9.50 7.08
CA VAL A 209 33.14 -8.24 7.87
C VAL A 209 32.01 -7.34 7.34
N VAL A 210 31.93 -7.13 6.02
CA VAL A 210 30.87 -6.32 5.40
C VAL A 210 29.49 -6.92 5.65
N PHE A 211 29.37 -8.25 5.61
CA PHE A 211 28.10 -8.93 5.91
C PHE A 211 27.64 -8.66 7.36
N ILE A 212 28.55 -8.80 8.32
CA ILE A 212 28.26 -8.55 9.74
C ILE A 212 27.84 -7.09 9.95
N ILE A 213 28.57 -6.14 9.38
CA ILE A 213 28.23 -4.70 9.46
C ILE A 213 26.86 -4.45 8.84
N ALA A 214 26.58 -5.03 7.67
CA ALA A 214 25.29 -4.86 7.00
C ALA A 214 24.13 -5.45 7.81
N VAL A 215 24.30 -6.61 8.45
CA VAL A 215 23.29 -7.22 9.32
C VAL A 215 23.05 -6.37 10.57
N ILE A 216 24.09 -5.83 11.19
CA ILE A 216 23.96 -4.94 12.35
C ILE A 216 23.21 -3.66 11.95
N ALA A 217 23.60 -3.03 10.84
CA ALA A 217 22.92 -1.81 10.36
C ALA A 217 21.46 -2.07 9.99
N LEU A 218 21.16 -3.22 9.40
CA LEU A 218 19.80 -3.66 9.09
C LEU A 218 18.98 -3.92 10.36
N SER A 219 19.56 -4.59 11.34
CA SER A 219 18.91 -4.84 12.64
C SER A 219 18.60 -3.53 13.37
N TYR A 220 19.49 -2.54 13.27
CA TYR A 220 19.24 -1.21 13.81
C TYR A 220 18.12 -0.47 13.07
N ALA A 221 18.06 -0.60 11.72
CA ALA A 221 16.94 -0.06 10.95
C ALA A 221 15.61 -0.70 11.37
N TYR A 222 15.57 -2.01 11.60
CA TYR A 222 14.37 -2.70 12.08
C TYR A 222 13.97 -2.24 13.49
N TYR A 223 14.94 -2.08 14.38
CA TYR A 223 14.71 -1.53 15.72
C TYR A 223 14.04 -0.14 15.63
N LEU A 224 14.55 0.75 14.77
CA LEU A 224 14.00 2.10 14.62
C LEU A 224 12.54 2.10 14.13
N VAL A 225 12.16 1.22 13.20
CA VAL A 225 10.78 1.17 12.67
C VAL A 225 9.80 0.40 13.55
N THR A 226 10.28 -0.34 14.55
CA THR A 226 9.42 -1.06 15.51
C THR A 226 9.41 -0.33 16.87
N TYR A 227 10.32 -0.69 17.77
CA TYR A 227 10.40 -0.09 19.11
C TYR A 227 10.80 1.38 19.08
N GLY A 228 11.74 1.75 18.22
CA GLY A 228 12.24 3.12 18.11
C GLY A 228 11.22 4.14 17.63
N PHE A 229 10.17 3.69 16.94
CA PHE A 229 9.15 4.59 16.43
C PHE A 229 8.38 5.31 17.55
N SER A 230 8.10 4.62 18.65
CA SER A 230 7.41 5.20 19.81
C SER A 230 8.35 5.81 20.86
N THR A 231 9.63 5.36 20.90
CA THR A 231 10.54 5.72 21.99
C THR A 231 11.66 6.68 21.59
N SER A 232 11.98 6.77 20.28
CA SER A 232 13.08 7.61 19.81
C SER A 232 12.62 8.98 19.35
N PRO A 233 13.12 10.09 19.92
CA PRO A 233 12.81 11.44 19.43
C PRO A 233 13.19 11.67 17.96
N LEU A 234 14.14 10.90 17.44
CA LEU A 234 14.56 10.96 16.02
C LEU A 234 13.43 10.59 15.04
N MET A 235 12.51 9.71 15.47
CA MET A 235 11.42 9.23 14.59
C MET A 235 10.22 10.18 14.52
N ASN A 236 10.18 11.22 15.35
CA ASN A 236 9.09 12.21 15.35
C ASN A 236 9.18 13.23 14.20
N THR A 237 10.22 13.15 13.38
CA THR A 237 10.42 14.03 12.22
C THR A 237 10.39 13.23 10.91
N ILE A 238 9.98 13.88 9.81
CA ILE A 238 10.00 13.27 8.47
C ILE A 238 11.43 12.83 8.11
N GLU A 239 12.44 13.60 8.50
CA GLU A 239 13.86 13.27 8.30
C GLU A 239 14.25 11.98 9.04
N GLY A 240 13.73 11.78 10.27
CA GLY A 240 13.97 10.56 11.06
C GLY A 240 13.42 9.30 10.39
N ILE A 241 12.29 9.37 9.71
CA ILE A 241 11.71 8.24 8.95
C ILE A 241 12.58 7.85 7.74
N LEU A 242 13.29 8.81 7.14
CA LEU A 242 14.18 8.53 6.01
C LEU A 242 15.44 7.74 6.41
N ILE A 243 15.88 7.84 7.66
CA ILE A 243 17.08 7.14 8.16
C ILE A 243 16.95 5.62 8.07
N PRO A 244 15.94 4.95 8.64
CA PRO A 244 15.79 3.50 8.52
C PRO A 244 15.56 3.05 7.08
N ILE A 245 14.91 3.85 6.23
CA ILE A 245 14.76 3.56 4.80
C ILE A 245 16.13 3.53 4.11
N ALA A 246 16.96 4.56 4.32
CA ALA A 246 18.29 4.64 3.74
C ALA A 246 19.19 3.49 4.26
N LEU A 247 19.18 3.23 5.57
CA LEU A 247 19.90 2.11 6.17
C LEU A 247 19.45 0.77 5.61
N GLY A 248 18.14 0.55 5.47
CA GLY A 248 17.57 -0.66 4.88
C GLY A 248 18.03 -0.87 3.43
N CYS A 249 17.99 0.16 2.60
CA CYS A 249 18.45 0.11 1.21
C CYS A 249 19.96 -0.19 1.11
N ILE A 250 20.78 0.52 1.88
CA ILE A 250 22.24 0.34 1.88
C ILE A 250 22.61 -1.04 2.42
N SER A 251 22.01 -1.47 3.51
CA SER A 251 22.26 -2.78 4.12
C SER A 251 21.87 -3.92 3.18
N THR A 252 20.73 -3.83 2.50
CA THR A 252 20.29 -4.78 1.49
C THR A 252 21.31 -4.91 0.36
N PHE A 253 21.82 -3.78 -0.14
CA PHE A 253 22.88 -3.78 -1.15
C PHE A 253 24.16 -4.44 -0.64
N LEU A 254 24.61 -4.12 0.57
CA LEU A 254 25.81 -4.68 1.18
C LEU A 254 25.67 -6.18 1.47
N ILE A 255 24.48 -6.64 1.86
CA ILE A 255 24.20 -8.08 2.03
C ILE A 255 24.39 -8.82 0.71
N PHE A 256 23.76 -8.40 -0.39
CA PHE A 256 23.94 -9.04 -1.69
C PHE A 256 25.38 -8.92 -2.20
N TRP A 257 26.04 -7.80 -1.94
CA TRP A 257 27.43 -7.61 -2.31
C TRP A 257 28.38 -8.61 -1.59
N SER A 258 28.16 -8.86 -0.31
CA SER A 258 28.98 -9.75 0.51
C SER A 258 28.67 -11.22 0.27
N LEU A 259 27.41 -11.57 -0.02
CA LEU A 259 26.97 -12.93 -0.32
C LEU A 259 27.75 -13.56 -1.48
N SER A 260 28.20 -12.77 -2.46
CA SER A 260 28.97 -13.27 -3.61
C SER A 260 30.27 -14.00 -3.23
N GLY A 261 30.96 -13.54 -2.17
CA GLY A 261 32.17 -14.19 -1.66
C GLY A 261 31.87 -15.25 -0.59
N LEU A 262 30.84 -15.05 0.21
CA LEU A 262 30.47 -15.93 1.33
C LEU A 262 29.91 -17.28 0.87
N ILE A 263 29.01 -17.30 -0.11
CA ILE A 263 28.32 -18.51 -0.59
C ILE A 263 29.38 -19.54 -1.05
N LEU A 264 30.34 -19.08 -1.85
CA LEU A 264 31.39 -19.98 -2.35
C LEU A 264 32.18 -20.60 -1.18
N LYS A 265 32.58 -19.79 -0.18
CA LYS A 265 33.34 -20.25 0.97
C LYS A 265 32.56 -21.24 1.83
N ILE A 266 31.29 -20.92 2.13
CA ILE A 266 30.42 -21.78 2.96
C ILE A 266 30.21 -23.13 2.26
N VAL A 267 29.81 -23.12 0.98
CA VAL A 267 29.54 -24.37 0.25
C VAL A 267 30.81 -25.21 0.02
N MET A 268 31.97 -24.57 -0.17
CA MET A 268 33.23 -25.29 -0.25
C MET A 268 33.61 -26.03 1.04
N HIS A 269 33.22 -25.52 2.22
CA HIS A 269 33.42 -26.23 3.49
C HIS A 269 32.53 -27.47 3.62
N LEU A 270 31.36 -27.47 2.96
CA LEU A 270 30.48 -28.63 2.88
C LEU A 270 30.93 -29.62 1.81
N LYS A 271 32.12 -30.24 1.99
CA LYS A 271 32.79 -31.09 0.99
C LYS A 271 31.88 -32.14 0.37
N LYS A 272 31.07 -32.85 1.16
CA LYS A 272 30.11 -33.86 0.69
C LYS A 272 29.10 -33.30 -0.32
N TYR A 273 28.65 -32.04 -0.13
CA TYR A 273 27.69 -31.37 -1.03
C TYR A 273 28.40 -30.80 -2.25
N TYR A 274 29.56 -30.13 -2.05
CA TYR A 274 30.31 -29.44 -3.11
C TYR A 274 30.78 -30.39 -4.24
N TYR A 275 31.30 -31.55 -3.89
CA TYR A 275 31.80 -32.53 -4.88
C TYR A 275 30.75 -33.49 -5.42
N LYS A 276 29.45 -33.37 -5.02
CA LYS A 276 28.40 -34.24 -5.52
C LYS A 276 27.84 -33.72 -6.87
N GLY A 277 28.05 -34.48 -7.95
CA GLY A 277 27.54 -34.20 -9.28
C GLY A 277 28.02 -32.85 -9.84
N LEU A 278 27.09 -31.99 -10.29
CA LEU A 278 27.41 -30.67 -10.86
C LEU A 278 27.38 -29.53 -9.82
N ASN A 279 27.35 -29.82 -8.53
CA ASN A 279 27.20 -28.76 -7.52
C ASN A 279 28.40 -27.78 -7.54
N SER A 280 29.61 -28.23 -7.72
CA SER A 280 30.79 -27.36 -7.83
C SER A 280 30.71 -26.39 -9.01
N PHE A 281 30.21 -26.88 -10.16
CA PHE A 281 29.93 -26.05 -11.32
C PHE A 281 28.83 -25.02 -11.04
N THR A 282 27.71 -25.48 -10.48
CA THR A 282 26.55 -24.62 -10.17
C THR A 282 26.91 -23.51 -9.17
N VAL A 283 27.62 -23.86 -8.08
CA VAL A 283 27.98 -22.88 -7.03
C VAL A 283 28.96 -21.83 -7.54
N ARG A 284 29.94 -22.24 -8.37
CA ARG A 284 30.87 -21.29 -9.02
C ARG A 284 30.13 -20.35 -9.97
N GLN A 285 29.19 -20.86 -10.75
CA GLN A 285 28.33 -20.05 -11.61
C GLN A 285 27.52 -19.05 -10.79
N ILE A 286 26.83 -19.48 -9.71
CA ILE A 286 26.03 -18.63 -8.83
C ILE A 286 26.89 -17.53 -8.21
N SER A 287 28.05 -17.88 -7.62
CA SER A 287 28.96 -16.90 -6.98
C SER A 287 29.49 -15.85 -7.96
N SER A 288 29.88 -16.27 -9.16
CA SER A 288 30.31 -15.37 -10.24
C SER A 288 29.20 -14.39 -10.63
N LYS A 289 27.97 -14.88 -10.77
CA LYS A 289 26.82 -14.13 -11.20
C LYS A 289 26.33 -13.13 -10.14
N ILE A 290 26.23 -13.54 -8.88
CA ILE A 290 25.82 -12.64 -7.79
C ILE A 290 26.69 -11.38 -7.80
N ASN A 291 27.99 -11.50 -8.06
CA ASN A 291 28.91 -10.36 -8.09
C ASN A 291 28.54 -9.30 -9.14
N THR A 292 28.06 -9.73 -10.31
CA THR A 292 27.64 -8.82 -11.40
C THR A 292 26.20 -8.34 -11.29
N THR A 293 25.43 -8.90 -10.35
CA THR A 293 23.97 -8.73 -10.26
C THR A 293 23.50 -8.07 -8.98
N VAL A 294 24.41 -7.69 -8.09
CA VAL A 294 24.09 -7.09 -6.78
C VAL A 294 23.03 -6.01 -6.86
N PHE A 295 23.23 -5.04 -7.75
CA PHE A 295 22.29 -3.92 -7.91
C PHE A 295 20.89 -4.36 -8.33
N SER A 296 20.79 -5.28 -9.31
CA SER A 296 19.50 -5.80 -9.77
C SER A 296 18.80 -6.62 -8.67
N MET A 297 19.53 -7.45 -7.92
CA MET A 297 18.99 -8.23 -6.80
C MET A 297 18.48 -7.32 -5.68
N THR A 298 19.18 -6.23 -5.40
CA THR A 298 18.74 -5.22 -4.42
C THR A 298 17.43 -4.57 -4.84
N ILE A 299 17.34 -4.09 -6.09
CA ILE A 299 16.11 -3.47 -6.61
C ILE A 299 14.94 -4.47 -6.56
N ILE A 300 15.16 -5.71 -7.03
CA ILE A 300 14.12 -6.75 -7.02
C ILE A 300 13.66 -7.05 -5.58
N CYS A 301 14.59 -7.19 -4.64
CA CYS A 301 14.28 -7.40 -3.22
C CYS A 301 13.42 -6.26 -2.66
N LEU A 302 13.81 -5.01 -2.90
CA LEU A 302 13.05 -3.84 -2.43
C LEU A 302 11.67 -3.75 -3.10
N MET A 303 11.56 -4.02 -4.40
CA MET A 303 10.27 -4.04 -5.10
C MET A 303 9.35 -5.14 -4.53
N LEU A 304 9.86 -6.34 -4.26
CA LEU A 304 9.10 -7.42 -3.63
C LEU A 304 8.69 -7.05 -2.20
N PHE A 305 9.59 -6.46 -1.43
CA PHE A 305 9.30 -5.93 -0.09
C PHE A 305 8.14 -4.93 -0.13
N PHE A 306 8.22 -3.90 -0.99
CA PHE A 306 7.14 -2.93 -1.15
C PHE A 306 5.84 -3.59 -1.60
N THR A 307 5.90 -4.56 -2.52
CA THR A 307 4.70 -5.31 -2.95
C THR A 307 4.01 -5.99 -1.77
N ILE A 308 4.77 -6.71 -0.95
CA ILE A 308 4.21 -7.44 0.20
C ILE A 308 3.61 -6.46 1.22
N CYS A 309 4.33 -5.38 1.55
CA CYS A 309 3.84 -4.37 2.50
C CYS A 309 2.59 -3.64 1.98
N ILE A 310 2.61 -3.15 0.73
CA ILE A 310 1.50 -2.40 0.14
C ILE A 310 0.24 -3.27 0.05
N PHE A 311 0.34 -4.50 -0.45
CA PHE A 311 -0.81 -5.41 -0.54
C PHE A 311 -1.39 -5.74 0.85
N SER A 312 -0.54 -6.13 1.79
CA SER A 312 -1.00 -6.48 3.13
C SER A 312 -1.64 -5.29 3.84
N SER A 313 -1.04 -4.10 3.74
CA SER A 313 -1.57 -2.89 4.38
C SER A 313 -2.85 -2.39 3.73
N ALA A 314 -2.92 -2.35 2.40
CA ALA A 314 -4.11 -1.88 1.68
C ALA A 314 -5.34 -2.76 1.95
N LEU A 315 -5.18 -4.07 1.94
CA LEU A 315 -6.24 -5.01 2.28
C LEU A 315 -6.66 -4.92 3.75
N SER A 316 -5.71 -4.66 4.65
CA SER A 316 -5.99 -4.48 6.06
C SER A 316 -6.79 -3.20 6.33
N ILE A 317 -6.40 -2.08 5.71
CA ILE A 317 -7.14 -0.81 5.80
C ILE A 317 -8.58 -0.99 5.33
N LYS A 318 -8.79 -1.66 4.19
CA LYS A 318 -10.14 -1.96 3.71
C LYS A 318 -10.96 -2.71 4.75
N ASN A 319 -10.40 -3.80 5.30
CA ASN A 319 -11.08 -4.63 6.28
C ASN A 319 -11.42 -3.86 7.56
N SER A 320 -10.54 -2.94 7.98
CA SER A 320 -10.76 -2.08 9.13
C SER A 320 -11.88 -1.08 8.90
N LEU A 321 -11.84 -0.40 7.76
CA LEU A 321 -12.85 0.63 7.42
C LEU A 321 -14.24 0.04 7.18
N SER A 322 -14.36 -1.23 6.76
CA SER A 322 -15.65 -1.87 6.50
C SER A 322 -16.13 -2.81 7.62
N GLY A 323 -15.23 -3.31 8.47
CA GLY A 323 -15.54 -4.41 9.39
C GLY A 323 -16.47 -4.03 10.56
N ASN A 324 -16.33 -2.83 11.10
CA ASN A 324 -16.99 -2.41 12.34
C ASN A 324 -18.01 -1.28 12.18
N LEU A 325 -18.43 -0.97 10.94
CA LEU A 325 -19.33 0.17 10.67
C LEU A 325 -20.66 0.09 11.40
N LYS A 326 -21.20 -1.12 11.58
CA LYS A 326 -22.46 -1.32 12.33
C LYS A 326 -22.36 -0.89 13.80
N ASP A 327 -21.18 -1.09 14.39
CA ASP A 327 -20.91 -0.71 15.77
C ASP A 327 -20.54 0.77 15.90
N LEU A 328 -19.98 1.37 14.84
CA LEU A 328 -19.51 2.76 14.79
C LEU A 328 -20.62 3.75 14.35
N ALA A 329 -21.61 3.26 13.60
CA ALA A 329 -22.77 4.06 13.17
C ALA A 329 -24.06 3.25 13.39
N PRO A 330 -24.48 3.06 14.66
CA PRO A 330 -25.63 2.23 15.02
C PRO A 330 -27.00 2.85 14.68
N VAL A 331 -27.08 4.19 14.54
CA VAL A 331 -28.30 4.94 14.21
C VAL A 331 -28.17 5.68 12.89
N ASP A 332 -29.31 6.14 12.34
CA ASP A 332 -29.32 6.72 10.98
C ASP A 332 -28.66 8.11 10.92
N ILE A 333 -28.84 8.95 11.97
CA ILE A 333 -28.29 10.31 12.00
C ILE A 333 -27.94 10.74 13.43
N GLN A 334 -26.93 11.57 13.54
CA GLN A 334 -26.56 12.24 14.77
C GLN A 334 -26.23 13.69 14.50
N PHE A 335 -26.81 14.57 15.30
CA PHE A 335 -26.53 16.00 15.29
C PHE A 335 -25.66 16.36 16.47
N SER A 336 -24.81 17.36 16.29
CA SER A 336 -24.00 17.91 17.39
C SER A 336 -23.90 19.43 17.29
N LYS A 337 -23.96 20.06 18.47
CA LYS A 337 -23.96 21.52 18.61
C LYS A 337 -23.11 21.90 19.81
N LEU A 338 -22.12 22.78 19.59
CA LEU A 338 -21.33 23.34 20.68
C LEU A 338 -22.21 24.27 21.52
N GLN A 339 -22.00 24.24 22.83
CA GLN A 339 -22.72 25.07 23.81
C GLN A 339 -21.76 25.84 24.74
N GLU A 340 -20.48 25.77 24.53
CA GLU A 340 -19.48 26.54 25.29
C GLU A 340 -19.73 28.04 25.05
N PRO A 341 -19.78 28.91 26.09
CA PRO A 341 -20.04 30.33 25.91
C PRO A 341 -19.05 30.97 24.92
N LEU A 342 -19.60 31.65 23.90
CA LEU A 342 -18.80 32.36 22.92
C LEU A 342 -18.02 33.51 23.56
N SER A 343 -16.74 33.62 23.25
CA SER A 343 -15.94 34.79 23.60
C SER A 343 -16.47 36.06 22.93
N LYS A 344 -16.11 37.24 23.46
CA LYS A 344 -16.51 38.50 22.84
C LYS A 344 -16.04 38.66 21.41
N GLU A 345 -14.87 38.18 21.10
CA GLU A 345 -14.30 38.22 19.75
C GLU A 345 -15.04 37.28 18.76
N GLU A 346 -15.47 36.10 19.24
CA GLU A 346 -16.32 35.20 18.45
C GLU A 346 -17.71 35.77 18.22
N GLN A 347 -18.31 36.41 19.21
CA GLN A 347 -19.60 37.06 19.07
C GLN A 347 -19.59 38.19 18.03
N GLU A 348 -18.49 38.89 17.85
CA GLU A 348 -18.32 39.92 16.80
C GLU A 348 -18.27 39.32 15.39
N ASN A 349 -17.84 38.07 15.26
CA ASN A 349 -17.69 37.39 13.97
C ASN A 349 -18.93 36.65 13.50
N PHE A 350 -19.93 36.42 14.38
CA PHE A 350 -21.15 35.69 14.06
C PHE A 350 -22.34 36.63 13.89
N SER A 351 -23.33 36.18 13.09
CA SER A 351 -24.61 36.88 12.96
C SER A 351 -25.41 36.79 14.28
N LYS A 352 -26.36 37.73 14.46
CA LYS A 352 -27.23 37.70 15.63
C LYS A 352 -28.05 36.40 15.72
N ASP A 353 -28.46 35.87 14.56
CA ASP A 353 -29.24 34.64 14.48
C ASP A 353 -28.42 33.42 14.95
N ILE A 354 -27.12 33.36 14.61
CA ILE A 354 -26.19 32.31 15.10
C ILE A 354 -26.02 32.45 16.62
N ILE A 355 -25.82 33.66 17.13
CA ILE A 355 -25.61 33.88 18.58
C ILE A 355 -26.87 33.48 19.38
N GLU A 356 -28.05 33.81 18.88
CA GLU A 356 -29.31 33.42 19.51
C GLU A 356 -29.52 31.89 19.45
N ASP A 357 -29.31 31.29 18.29
CA ASP A 357 -29.38 29.83 18.13
C ASP A 357 -28.33 29.08 18.98
N TYR A 358 -27.15 29.66 19.15
CA TYR A 358 -26.05 29.03 19.89
C TYR A 358 -26.39 28.68 21.34
N SER A 359 -27.28 29.47 21.97
CA SER A 359 -27.75 29.23 23.34
C SER A 359 -28.79 28.10 23.45
N THR A 360 -29.33 27.61 22.32
CA THR A 360 -30.38 26.59 22.28
C THR A 360 -29.81 25.17 22.09
N THR A 361 -30.61 24.12 22.37
CA THR A 361 -30.21 22.74 22.13
C THR A 361 -30.31 22.35 20.64
N ALA A 362 -29.67 21.24 20.26
CA ALA A 362 -29.84 20.67 18.93
C ALA A 362 -31.32 20.37 18.63
N LYS A 363 -32.06 19.90 19.63
CA LYS A 363 -33.50 19.61 19.52
C LYS A 363 -34.31 20.87 19.17
N ASP A 364 -34.06 21.99 19.85
CA ASP A 364 -34.76 23.24 19.59
C ASP A 364 -34.48 23.75 18.17
N THR A 365 -33.23 23.69 17.74
CA THR A 365 -32.81 24.03 16.37
C THR A 365 -33.53 23.15 15.33
N LEU A 366 -33.58 21.83 15.54
CA LEU A 366 -34.23 20.89 14.61
C LEU A 366 -35.76 21.10 14.55
N GLN A 367 -36.38 21.50 15.67
CA GLN A 367 -37.78 21.87 15.69
C GLN A 367 -38.03 23.16 14.92
N ARG A 368 -37.20 24.19 15.12
CA ARG A 368 -37.26 25.46 14.39
C ARG A 368 -37.08 25.29 12.87
N LEU A 369 -36.20 24.38 12.45
CA LEU A 369 -35.94 24.07 11.04
C LEU A 369 -36.93 23.04 10.46
N ASP A 370 -37.93 22.60 11.20
CA ASP A 370 -38.94 21.61 10.78
C ASP A 370 -38.35 20.24 10.37
N VAL A 371 -37.15 19.93 10.88
CA VAL A 371 -36.42 18.65 10.62
C VAL A 371 -36.88 17.55 11.58
N TYR A 372 -37.26 17.92 12.81
CA TYR A 372 -37.60 16.97 13.88
C TYR A 372 -38.70 15.97 13.49
N LYS A 373 -39.64 16.36 12.59
CA LYS A 373 -40.72 15.51 12.10
C LYS A 373 -40.28 14.29 11.30
N TYR A 374 -39.04 14.30 10.76
CA TYR A 374 -38.46 13.17 10.01
C TYR A 374 -37.71 12.16 10.88
N LEU A 375 -37.68 12.40 12.22
CA LEU A 375 -36.87 11.63 13.16
C LEU A 375 -37.78 10.79 14.08
N LYS A 376 -37.33 9.59 14.42
CA LYS A 376 -37.87 8.69 15.44
C LYS A 376 -36.75 8.20 16.37
N ASP A 377 -37.12 7.65 17.53
CA ASP A 377 -36.20 7.13 18.54
C ASP A 377 -35.14 8.14 18.99
N VAL A 378 -35.55 9.39 19.20
CA VAL A 378 -34.65 10.51 19.48
C VAL A 378 -34.10 10.43 20.91
N VAL A 379 -32.77 10.47 21.03
CA VAL A 379 -32.04 10.58 22.29
C VAL A 379 -31.16 11.83 22.26
N ASP A 380 -31.37 12.70 23.24
CA ASP A 380 -30.65 13.96 23.40
C ASP A 380 -29.83 13.90 24.69
N ILE A 381 -28.53 14.18 24.59
CA ILE A 381 -27.56 14.11 25.69
C ILE A 381 -26.64 15.32 25.68
N ASN A 382 -25.99 15.56 26.84
CA ASN A 382 -24.99 16.59 26.97
C ASN A 382 -23.60 15.99 27.27
N ILE A 383 -22.57 16.55 26.65
CA ILE A 383 -21.16 16.32 26.97
C ILE A 383 -20.65 17.56 27.74
N TYR A 384 -19.93 17.31 28.82
CA TYR A 384 -19.38 18.33 29.69
C TYR A 384 -17.85 18.31 29.63
N ARG A 385 -17.23 19.46 29.82
CA ARG A 385 -15.78 19.59 30.00
C ARG A 385 -15.50 20.51 31.18
N LEU A 386 -14.54 20.14 32.01
CA LEU A 386 -14.05 20.94 33.12
C LEU A 386 -12.60 21.32 32.88
N GLU A 387 -12.23 22.55 33.23
CA GLU A 387 -10.83 22.99 33.08
C GLU A 387 -9.86 22.19 33.96
N GLU A 388 -10.33 21.73 35.10
CA GLU A 388 -9.59 20.95 36.09
C GLU A 388 -9.44 19.45 35.76
N ILE A 389 -10.12 18.95 34.71
CA ILE A 389 -10.08 17.54 34.30
C ILE A 389 -9.49 17.42 32.90
N THR A 390 -8.21 17.22 32.85
CA THR A 390 -7.46 16.99 31.61
C THR A 390 -7.01 15.54 31.50
N LEU A 391 -6.50 15.15 30.33
CA LEU A 391 -5.92 13.83 30.12
C LEU A 391 -4.78 13.54 31.14
N LYS A 392 -4.03 14.58 31.53
CA LYS A 392 -3.00 14.48 32.58
C LYS A 392 -3.61 14.06 33.92
N ASP A 393 -4.72 14.64 34.31
CA ASP A 393 -5.37 14.35 35.58
C ASP A 393 -5.97 12.94 35.58
N SER A 394 -6.45 12.45 34.43
CA SER A 394 -6.92 11.06 34.23
C SER A 394 -5.82 10.01 34.40
N PHE A 395 -4.54 10.38 34.27
CA PHE A 395 -3.42 9.48 34.49
C PHE A 395 -2.88 9.53 35.93
N GLY A 396 -3.20 10.59 36.70
CA GLY A 396 -2.80 10.74 38.09
C GLY A 396 -1.30 10.55 38.32
N ASP A 397 -0.93 9.73 39.30
CA ASP A 397 0.47 9.45 39.62
C ASP A 397 1.24 8.71 38.52
N GLN A 398 0.55 8.12 37.55
CA GLN A 398 1.17 7.39 36.42
C GLN A 398 1.67 8.33 35.29
N ILE A 399 1.38 9.63 35.40
CA ILE A 399 1.73 10.61 34.36
C ILE A 399 3.21 10.68 34.01
N GLU A 400 4.11 10.52 35.01
CA GLU A 400 5.55 10.54 34.77
C GLU A 400 6.03 9.34 33.92
N GLN A 401 5.50 8.16 34.21
CA GLN A 401 5.83 6.95 33.44
C GLN A 401 5.22 7.02 32.05
N ILE A 402 3.94 7.34 31.95
CA ILE A 402 3.22 7.44 30.67
C ILE A 402 3.85 8.55 29.80
N GLY A 403 4.25 9.68 30.41
CA GLY A 403 4.88 10.79 29.68
C GLY A 403 6.25 10.44 29.09
N LYS A 404 7.00 9.53 29.74
CA LYS A 404 8.26 9.00 29.20
C LYS A 404 8.02 8.05 28.03
N ASP A 405 6.99 7.19 28.17
CA ASP A 405 6.67 6.16 27.16
C ASP A 405 5.95 6.76 25.93
N TYR A 406 5.18 7.84 26.12
CA TYR A 406 4.37 8.49 25.08
C TYR A 406 4.56 10.02 25.03
N PRO A 407 5.76 10.54 24.74
CA PRO A 407 6.11 11.97 24.85
C PRO A 407 5.34 12.89 23.88
N THR A 408 4.65 12.34 22.90
CA THR A 408 3.91 13.09 21.86
C THR A 408 2.43 13.30 22.16
N LEU A 409 1.91 12.74 23.25
CA LEU A 409 0.51 12.91 23.62
C LEU A 409 0.23 14.35 24.12
N ALA A 410 -0.94 14.87 23.75
CA ALA A 410 -1.40 16.17 24.21
C ALA A 410 -2.06 16.05 25.60
N TYR A 411 -1.28 16.12 26.65
CA TYR A 411 -1.71 15.86 28.03
C TYR A 411 -2.67 16.91 28.61
N ASN A 412 -2.67 18.14 28.08
CA ASN A 412 -3.48 19.25 28.61
C ASN A 412 -4.86 19.37 27.92
N VAL A 413 -5.27 18.36 27.16
CA VAL A 413 -6.61 18.33 26.56
C VAL A 413 -7.65 18.01 27.62
N ARG A 414 -8.72 18.80 27.71
CA ARG A 414 -9.85 18.56 28.61
C ARG A 414 -10.57 17.27 28.25
N GLU A 415 -10.99 16.52 29.27
CA GLU A 415 -11.71 15.26 29.10
C GLU A 415 -13.22 15.49 28.83
N ASP A 416 -13.79 14.63 27.98
CA ASP A 416 -15.23 14.59 27.77
C ASP A 416 -15.90 13.79 28.89
N LEU A 417 -16.87 14.42 29.57
CA LEU A 417 -17.62 13.87 30.70
C LEU A 417 -19.07 13.72 30.29
N VAL A 418 -19.72 12.60 30.66
CA VAL A 418 -21.12 12.33 30.35
C VAL A 418 -21.82 11.76 31.57
N LYS A 419 -23.09 12.18 31.78
CA LYS A 419 -23.95 11.62 32.85
C LYS A 419 -24.31 10.18 32.58
N LEU A 420 -24.35 9.36 33.63
CA LEU A 420 -24.71 7.96 33.53
C LEU A 420 -26.09 7.74 32.88
N SER A 421 -27.06 8.56 33.28
CA SER A 421 -28.43 8.49 32.72
C SER A 421 -28.44 8.79 31.21
N ASP A 422 -27.68 9.79 30.76
CA ASP A 422 -27.51 10.16 29.35
C ASP A 422 -26.85 9.04 28.56
N TYR A 423 -25.74 8.51 29.07
CA TYR A 423 -25.06 7.37 28.44
C TYR A 423 -25.98 6.15 28.31
N ASN A 424 -26.70 5.78 29.36
CA ASN A 424 -27.58 4.63 29.32
C ASN A 424 -28.75 4.78 28.33
N ARG A 425 -29.31 5.98 28.19
CA ARG A 425 -30.31 6.28 27.14
C ARG A 425 -29.72 6.07 25.74
N LEU A 426 -28.49 6.56 25.53
CA LEU A 426 -27.76 6.39 24.26
C LEU A 426 -27.37 4.93 24.02
N ALA A 427 -26.84 4.24 25.02
CA ALA A 427 -26.47 2.84 24.94
C ALA A 427 -27.66 1.93 24.57
N LYS A 428 -28.86 2.20 25.14
CA LYS A 428 -30.08 1.51 24.77
C LYS A 428 -30.47 1.74 23.31
N LEU A 429 -30.36 2.98 22.81
CA LEU A 429 -30.60 3.31 21.40
C LEU A 429 -29.59 2.61 20.47
N TYR A 430 -28.32 2.51 20.89
CA TYR A 430 -27.24 1.88 20.15
C TYR A 430 -27.20 0.35 20.29
N ASN A 431 -28.16 -0.22 21.03
CA ASN A 431 -28.21 -1.66 21.35
C ASN A 431 -26.90 -2.14 22.03
N LYS A 432 -26.35 -1.31 22.92
CA LYS A 432 -25.17 -1.59 23.74
C LYS A 432 -25.57 -1.81 25.20
N LYS A 433 -24.63 -2.36 25.98
CA LYS A 433 -24.85 -2.65 27.39
C LYS A 433 -24.92 -1.38 28.23
N GLU A 434 -25.99 -1.26 29.04
CA GLU A 434 -26.11 -0.19 30.03
C GLU A 434 -25.07 -0.35 31.16
N LEU A 435 -24.60 0.76 31.69
CA LEU A 435 -23.67 0.82 32.80
C LEU A 435 -24.43 1.09 34.13
N THR A 436 -23.82 0.68 35.23
CA THR A 436 -24.27 1.02 36.59
C THR A 436 -23.09 1.61 37.35
N LEU A 437 -23.31 2.64 38.16
CA LEU A 437 -22.26 3.26 38.99
C LEU A 437 -22.79 3.48 40.40
N LYS A 438 -21.90 3.40 41.39
CA LYS A 438 -22.14 3.97 42.72
C LYS A 438 -21.82 5.47 42.69
N ASP A 439 -22.23 6.19 43.73
CA ASP A 439 -22.10 7.64 43.85
C ASP A 439 -20.65 8.19 43.77
N ASN A 440 -19.67 7.32 43.91
CA ASN A 440 -18.25 7.66 43.91
C ASN A 440 -17.44 6.83 42.89
N GLU A 441 -18.11 6.25 41.90
CA GLU A 441 -17.46 5.48 40.85
C GLU A 441 -17.51 6.21 39.52
N TYR A 442 -16.51 5.96 38.64
CA TYR A 442 -16.55 6.35 37.24
C TYR A 442 -16.16 5.20 36.30
N VAL A 443 -16.50 5.32 35.02
CA VAL A 443 -16.12 4.40 33.97
C VAL A 443 -15.57 5.20 32.78
N ILE A 444 -14.51 4.74 32.16
CA ILE A 444 -14.03 5.28 30.89
C ILE A 444 -14.49 4.35 29.75
N ILE A 445 -15.18 4.92 28.76
CA ILE A 445 -15.50 4.22 27.53
C ILE A 445 -14.54 4.68 26.42
N SER A 446 -13.98 3.73 25.67
CA SER A 446 -13.09 4.00 24.55
C SER A 446 -13.18 2.85 23.55
N ASN A 447 -13.23 3.18 22.26
CA ASN A 447 -13.11 2.19 21.19
C ASN A 447 -11.75 2.30 20.46
N TYR A 448 -10.91 3.28 20.83
CA TYR A 448 -9.58 3.48 20.27
C TYR A 448 -8.55 2.70 21.09
N LYS A 449 -8.23 1.50 20.63
CA LYS A 449 -7.43 0.52 21.37
C LYS A 449 -6.13 1.07 21.95
N MET A 450 -5.36 1.86 21.17
CA MET A 450 -4.10 2.43 21.64
C MET A 450 -4.31 3.31 22.88
N MET A 451 -5.32 4.19 22.86
CA MET A 451 -5.62 5.05 24.03
C MET A 451 -6.21 4.24 25.17
N ALA A 452 -7.06 3.25 24.87
CA ALA A 452 -7.58 2.36 25.89
C ALA A 452 -6.44 1.63 26.64
N ASP A 453 -5.45 1.10 25.90
CA ASP A 453 -4.28 0.42 26.49
C ASP A 453 -3.47 1.38 27.39
N ILE A 454 -3.26 2.64 26.97
CA ILE A 454 -2.57 3.65 27.77
C ILE A 454 -3.40 4.00 29.02
N ARG A 455 -4.70 4.23 28.88
CA ARG A 455 -5.62 4.54 30.01
C ARG A 455 -5.72 3.39 31.00
N ASN A 456 -5.64 2.15 30.53
CA ASN A 456 -5.67 0.97 31.37
C ASN A 456 -4.49 0.93 32.37
N ILE A 457 -3.35 1.58 32.08
CA ILE A 457 -2.23 1.71 33.01
C ILE A 457 -2.70 2.48 34.27
N ALA A 458 -3.39 3.58 34.10
CA ALA A 458 -3.91 4.40 35.20
C ALA A 458 -5.10 3.68 35.92
N LEU A 459 -6.01 3.08 35.18
CA LEU A 459 -7.17 2.37 35.71
C LEU A 459 -6.76 1.18 36.60
N LYS A 460 -5.73 0.43 36.21
CA LYS A 460 -5.18 -0.69 37.02
C LYS A 460 -4.57 -0.21 38.34
N ASN A 461 -4.11 1.04 38.39
CA ASN A 461 -3.58 1.67 39.59
C ASN A 461 -4.65 2.40 40.41
N ASN A 462 -5.93 2.20 40.08
CA ASN A 462 -7.07 2.79 40.79
C ASN A 462 -7.00 4.32 40.87
N THR A 463 -6.58 4.98 39.77
CA THR A 463 -6.41 6.43 39.70
C THR A 463 -7.72 7.14 40.01
N LYS A 464 -7.72 8.03 41.01
CA LYS A 464 -8.88 8.83 41.40
C LYS A 464 -9.01 10.06 40.52
N LEU A 465 -10.24 10.51 40.30
CA LEU A 465 -10.59 11.81 39.72
C LEU A 465 -11.29 12.64 40.77
N THR A 466 -10.86 13.89 40.96
CA THR A 466 -11.48 14.82 41.89
C THR A 466 -12.31 15.85 41.11
N ILE A 467 -13.63 15.86 41.32
CA ILE A 467 -14.58 16.74 40.63
C ILE A 467 -15.40 17.47 41.69
N ASN A 468 -15.40 18.81 41.68
CA ASN A 468 -16.08 19.62 42.69
C ASN A 468 -15.73 19.23 44.13
N GLY A 469 -14.47 18.87 44.37
CA GLY A 469 -13.97 18.49 45.71
C GLY A 469 -14.37 17.08 46.16
N LYS A 470 -15.00 16.27 45.34
CA LYS A 470 -15.38 14.89 45.62
C LYS A 470 -14.53 13.93 44.79
N ASP A 471 -14.03 12.86 45.40
CA ASP A 471 -13.19 11.85 44.78
C ASP A 471 -14.02 10.74 44.18
N TYR A 472 -13.73 10.39 42.91
CA TYR A 472 -14.32 9.30 42.17
C TYR A 472 -13.27 8.26 41.82
N TYR A 473 -13.61 6.96 41.86
CA TYR A 473 -12.70 5.83 41.62
C TYR A 473 -13.17 5.02 40.43
N PRO A 474 -12.25 4.40 39.65
CA PRO A 474 -12.64 3.58 38.51
C PRO A 474 -13.39 2.33 38.95
N LYS A 475 -14.52 2.05 38.36
CA LYS A 475 -15.29 0.83 38.60
C LYS A 475 -14.59 -0.39 37.97
N TYR A 476 -13.96 -0.22 36.83
CA TYR A 476 -13.25 -1.27 36.09
C TYR A 476 -11.77 -0.92 35.93
N GLN A 477 -10.93 -1.93 35.91
CA GLN A 477 -9.47 -1.77 35.72
C GLN A 477 -9.09 -1.58 34.23
N GLU A 478 -10.07 -1.64 33.32
CA GLU A 478 -9.89 -1.46 31.88
C GLU A 478 -11.03 -0.62 31.32
N CYS A 479 -10.72 0.15 30.27
CA CYS A 479 -11.71 0.89 29.49
C CYS A 479 -12.78 -0.07 28.97
N GLN A 480 -14.04 0.37 28.99
CA GLN A 480 -15.13 -0.38 28.37
C GLN A 480 -15.28 0.06 26.91
N ASP A 481 -15.61 -0.87 26.01
CA ASP A 481 -15.88 -0.53 24.61
C ASP A 481 -17.15 0.28 24.49
N GLY A 482 -17.11 1.41 23.80
CA GLY A 482 -18.27 2.29 23.61
C GLY A 482 -17.97 3.52 22.79
N ILE A 483 -19.04 4.10 22.26
CA ILE A 483 -19.04 5.34 21.49
C ILE A 483 -20.13 6.29 22.00
N ILE A 484 -19.90 7.58 21.83
CA ILE A 484 -20.92 8.62 21.99
C ILE A 484 -21.30 9.17 20.61
N GLU A 485 -20.31 9.47 19.80
CA GLU A 485 -20.52 10.07 18.47
C GLU A 485 -20.29 9.04 17.35
N LEU A 486 -21.09 9.16 16.28
CA LEU A 486 -20.94 8.35 15.08
C LEU A 486 -19.60 8.67 14.40
N SER A 487 -18.93 7.64 13.92
CA SER A 487 -17.65 7.78 13.24
C SER A 487 -17.43 6.67 12.21
N GLY A 488 -16.63 6.93 11.18
CA GLY A 488 -16.19 5.92 10.20
C GLY A 488 -15.03 5.04 10.68
N SER A 489 -14.45 5.35 11.84
CA SER A 489 -13.33 4.59 12.43
C SER A 489 -13.38 4.69 13.96
N ALA A 490 -12.60 3.83 14.64
CA ALA A 490 -12.47 3.89 16.10
C ALA A 490 -11.69 5.14 16.51
N THR A 491 -12.38 6.21 16.90
CA THR A 491 -11.82 7.53 17.23
C THR A 491 -12.06 7.96 18.67
N ASN A 492 -12.92 7.23 19.43
CA ASN A 492 -13.16 7.56 20.83
C ASN A 492 -11.93 7.25 21.68
N THR A 493 -11.13 8.27 21.98
CA THR A 493 -9.92 8.20 22.82
C THR A 493 -10.22 8.04 24.31
N GLY A 494 -11.46 8.24 24.72
CA GLY A 494 -11.93 8.07 26.09
C GLY A 494 -12.97 9.13 26.47
N VAL A 495 -14.14 8.68 26.92
CA VAL A 495 -15.16 9.52 27.55
C VAL A 495 -15.41 8.99 28.94
N ILE A 496 -15.46 9.86 29.92
CA ILE A 496 -15.64 9.52 31.33
C ILE A 496 -17.13 9.57 31.67
N ILE A 497 -17.69 8.45 32.08
CA ILE A 497 -19.07 8.34 32.53
C ILE A 497 -19.11 8.48 34.05
N LEU A 498 -19.93 9.41 34.52
CA LEU A 498 -20.05 9.80 35.91
C LEU A 498 -21.50 9.69 36.43
N PRO A 499 -21.72 9.49 37.74
CA PRO A 499 -23.04 9.65 38.32
C PRO A 499 -23.60 11.04 38.03
N ASP A 500 -24.92 11.16 37.83
CA ASP A 500 -25.57 12.38 37.39
C ASP A 500 -25.29 13.58 38.31
N ASN A 501 -25.25 13.35 39.62
CA ASN A 501 -24.96 14.34 40.63
C ASN A 501 -23.56 14.99 40.55
N ALA A 502 -22.60 14.32 39.89
CA ALA A 502 -21.24 14.83 39.70
C ALA A 502 -21.19 16.05 38.75
N LEU A 503 -22.17 16.14 37.84
CA LEU A 503 -22.24 17.15 36.78
C LEU A 503 -23.44 18.07 36.91
N GLU A 504 -24.06 18.12 38.11
CA GLU A 504 -25.13 19.08 38.39
C GLU A 504 -24.60 20.51 38.45
N GLY A 505 -25.34 21.44 37.82
CA GLY A 505 -24.99 22.87 37.79
C GLY A 505 -23.85 23.24 36.85
N ILE A 506 -23.24 22.27 36.15
CA ILE A 506 -22.20 22.51 35.14
C ILE A 506 -22.85 22.81 33.80
N HIS A 507 -22.33 23.84 33.10
CA HIS A 507 -22.78 24.17 31.77
C HIS A 507 -22.27 23.13 30.76
N PRO A 508 -23.11 22.60 29.85
CA PRO A 508 -22.66 21.65 28.86
C PRO A 508 -21.66 22.29 27.86
N TYR A 509 -20.66 21.52 27.46
CA TYR A 509 -19.74 21.89 26.41
C TYR A 509 -20.35 21.67 25.02
N LYS A 510 -21.07 20.56 24.86
CA LYS A 510 -21.65 20.12 23.57
C LYS A 510 -22.92 19.35 23.83
N ASN A 511 -23.91 19.63 23.00
CA ASN A 511 -25.15 18.86 22.97
C ASN A 511 -25.15 17.93 21.76
N VAL A 512 -25.55 16.67 21.95
CA VAL A 512 -25.57 15.61 20.94
C VAL A 512 -26.94 14.98 20.90
N LEU A 513 -27.55 14.94 19.70
CA LEU A 513 -28.84 14.33 19.48
C LEU A 513 -28.69 13.19 18.45
N ALA A 514 -28.97 11.97 18.88
CA ALA A 514 -28.95 10.75 18.04
C ALA A 514 -30.38 10.32 17.72
N ALA A 515 -30.62 9.89 16.48
CA ALA A 515 -31.98 9.51 16.04
C ALA A 515 -31.93 8.52 14.86
N ASN A 516 -33.07 7.84 14.64
CA ASN A 516 -33.32 7.11 13.40
C ASN A 516 -34.29 7.95 12.51
N TYR A 517 -34.23 7.70 11.20
CA TYR A 517 -35.19 8.31 10.27
C TYR A 517 -36.57 7.66 10.40
N GLN A 518 -37.60 8.44 10.20
CA GLN A 518 -38.99 7.98 10.13
C GLN A 518 -39.23 7.32 8.75
N ALA A 519 -38.46 6.31 8.43
CA ALA A 519 -38.46 5.55 7.20
C ALA A 519 -38.01 4.11 7.51
N ASP A 520 -38.47 3.12 6.72
CA ASP A 520 -38.20 1.71 6.98
C ASP A 520 -37.34 1.08 5.87
N THR A 521 -37.48 1.52 4.62
CA THR A 521 -36.69 1.04 3.49
C THR A 521 -35.42 1.88 3.25
N LYS A 522 -34.42 1.29 2.61
CA LYS A 522 -33.17 2.00 2.29
C LYS A 522 -33.44 3.23 1.41
N GLU A 523 -34.28 3.09 0.38
CA GLU A 523 -34.61 4.17 -0.55
C GLU A 523 -35.35 5.32 0.13
N GLU A 524 -36.26 5.01 1.06
CA GLU A 524 -36.96 6.06 1.87
C GLU A 524 -35.97 6.77 2.79
N LYS A 525 -35.00 6.05 3.40
CA LYS A 525 -33.98 6.67 4.26
C LYS A 525 -33.06 7.60 3.46
N GLU A 526 -32.64 7.20 2.27
CA GLU A 526 -31.84 8.04 1.36
C GLU A 526 -32.63 9.34 0.99
N ASN A 527 -33.90 9.22 0.67
CA ASN A 527 -34.74 10.39 0.38
C ASN A 527 -34.89 11.33 1.58
N VAL A 528 -35.10 10.79 2.78
CA VAL A 528 -35.19 11.58 4.02
C VAL A 528 -33.86 12.27 4.31
N GLU A 529 -32.73 11.56 4.13
CA GLU A 529 -31.41 12.11 4.32
C GLU A 529 -31.13 13.29 3.38
N ASP A 530 -31.49 13.18 2.10
CA ASP A 530 -31.35 14.26 1.12
C ASP A 530 -32.17 15.52 1.52
N ILE A 531 -33.37 15.32 2.06
CA ILE A 531 -34.18 16.42 2.55
C ILE A 531 -33.53 17.07 3.77
N VAL A 532 -33.15 16.27 4.77
CA VAL A 532 -32.57 16.74 6.03
C VAL A 532 -31.25 17.46 5.79
N SER A 533 -30.35 16.84 5.01
CA SER A 533 -29.06 17.42 4.67
C SER A 533 -29.18 18.72 3.89
N THR A 534 -30.13 18.82 2.95
CA THR A 534 -30.41 20.05 2.21
C THR A 534 -30.87 21.18 3.14
N ILE A 535 -31.77 20.88 4.07
CA ILE A 535 -32.25 21.88 5.04
C ILE A 535 -31.08 22.36 5.91
N ILE A 536 -30.33 21.45 6.53
CA ILE A 536 -29.26 21.82 7.45
C ILE A 536 -28.13 22.58 6.71
N ASN A 537 -27.70 22.15 5.55
CA ASN A 537 -26.64 22.80 4.78
C ASN A 537 -27.04 24.22 4.31
N ASN A 538 -28.32 24.45 4.00
CA ASN A 538 -28.81 25.78 3.63
C ASN A 538 -28.79 26.77 4.79
N HIS A 539 -28.88 26.28 6.03
CA HIS A 539 -28.91 27.11 7.25
C HIS A 539 -27.54 27.17 7.96
N PHE A 540 -26.62 26.23 7.66
CA PHE A 540 -25.28 26.17 8.27
C PHE A 540 -24.46 27.43 7.98
N ASN A 541 -23.82 28.02 9.00
CA ASN A 541 -23.09 29.29 8.96
C ASN A 541 -23.90 30.53 8.59
N LYS A 542 -25.24 30.45 8.54
CA LYS A 542 -26.12 31.59 8.33
C LYS A 542 -26.89 31.92 9.60
N ASP A 543 -27.55 30.94 10.17
CA ASP A 543 -28.41 31.05 11.35
C ASP A 543 -28.23 29.86 12.34
N THR A 544 -27.34 28.92 12.06
CA THR A 544 -26.98 27.84 12.98
C THR A 544 -25.58 27.29 12.71
N LEU A 545 -24.96 26.74 13.77
CA LEU A 545 -23.71 25.94 13.70
C LEU A 545 -23.99 24.46 14.02
N LEU A 546 -25.20 23.98 13.78
CA LEU A 546 -25.61 22.59 13.97
C LEU A 546 -24.89 21.73 12.92
N SER A 547 -24.03 20.83 13.36
CA SER A 547 -23.38 19.84 12.52
C SER A 547 -24.08 18.48 12.62
N TYR A 548 -23.87 17.61 11.62
CA TYR A 548 -24.46 16.28 11.63
C TYR A 548 -23.53 15.24 10.98
N ASN A 549 -23.70 13.98 11.40
CA ASN A 549 -23.11 12.81 10.78
C ASN A 549 -24.23 11.81 10.48
N THR A 550 -24.22 11.20 9.30
CA THR A 550 -25.22 10.19 8.94
C THR A 550 -24.57 8.82 8.78
N LYS A 551 -25.34 7.80 9.04
CA LYS A 551 -24.93 6.42 8.82
C LYS A 551 -24.59 6.17 7.35
N ILE A 552 -25.39 6.68 6.42
CA ILE A 552 -25.19 6.48 4.98
C ILE A 552 -23.87 7.10 4.54
N ASP A 553 -23.65 8.38 4.88
CA ASP A 553 -22.38 9.07 4.57
C ASP A 553 -21.15 8.37 5.16
N ILE A 554 -21.24 7.94 6.43
CA ILE A 554 -20.16 7.22 7.10
C ILE A 554 -19.85 5.90 6.37
N TYR A 555 -20.90 5.13 6.03
CA TYR A 555 -20.72 3.86 5.31
C TYR A 555 -20.12 4.07 3.93
N GLU A 556 -20.68 4.98 3.14
CA GLU A 556 -20.20 5.28 1.79
C GLU A 556 -18.77 5.81 1.79
N SER A 557 -18.46 6.75 2.69
CA SER A 557 -17.10 7.28 2.83
C SER A 557 -16.11 6.22 3.27
N SER A 558 -16.44 5.38 4.22
CA SER A 558 -15.56 4.32 4.72
C SER A 558 -15.34 3.22 3.68
N ILE A 559 -16.40 2.76 3.02
CA ILE A 559 -16.31 1.78 1.93
C ILE A 559 -15.52 2.38 0.76
N GLY A 560 -15.83 3.61 0.39
CA GLY A 560 -15.13 4.31 -0.69
C GLY A 560 -13.64 4.52 -0.43
N LEU A 561 -13.25 4.96 0.76
CA LEU A 561 -11.85 5.09 1.16
C LEU A 561 -11.14 3.74 1.18
N GLY A 562 -11.80 2.70 1.72
CA GLY A 562 -11.27 1.34 1.73
C GLY A 562 -11.04 0.79 0.31
N ALA A 563 -12.00 1.03 -0.59
CA ALA A 563 -11.90 0.69 -2.00
C ALA A 563 -10.75 1.46 -2.68
N MET A 564 -10.64 2.76 -2.45
CA MET A 564 -9.58 3.61 -3.00
C MET A 564 -8.19 3.11 -2.61
N VAL A 565 -7.94 2.90 -1.32
CA VAL A 565 -6.64 2.44 -0.81
C VAL A 565 -6.30 1.05 -1.37
N THR A 566 -7.28 0.14 -1.39
CA THR A 566 -7.08 -1.21 -1.94
C THR A 566 -6.75 -1.16 -3.43
N PHE A 567 -7.45 -0.33 -4.20
CA PHE A 567 -7.25 -0.22 -5.63
C PHE A 567 -5.87 0.34 -5.97
N VAL A 568 -5.44 1.41 -5.29
CA VAL A 568 -4.09 1.99 -5.45
C VAL A 568 -3.03 0.98 -5.03
N GLY A 569 -3.25 0.28 -3.92
CA GLY A 569 -2.35 -0.76 -3.43
C GLY A 569 -2.21 -1.94 -4.41
N LEU A 570 -3.31 -2.42 -4.97
CA LEU A 570 -3.31 -3.47 -6.01
C LEU A 570 -2.54 -3.00 -7.25
N TYR A 571 -2.77 -1.77 -7.71
CA TYR A 571 -2.08 -1.21 -8.87
C TYR A 571 -0.57 -1.21 -8.70
N LEU A 572 -0.09 -0.58 -7.63
CA LEU A 572 1.34 -0.51 -7.33
C LEU A 572 1.94 -1.91 -7.12
N GLY A 573 1.29 -2.74 -6.33
CA GLY A 573 1.80 -4.04 -5.99
C GLY A 573 1.87 -5.00 -7.18
N ILE A 574 0.87 -5.03 -8.05
CA ILE A 574 0.89 -5.86 -9.28
C ILE A 574 2.01 -5.40 -10.21
N ILE A 575 2.20 -4.11 -10.39
CA ILE A 575 3.26 -3.57 -11.25
C ILE A 575 4.65 -3.89 -10.68
N PHE A 576 4.88 -3.69 -9.40
CA PHE A 576 6.15 -4.04 -8.78
C PHE A 576 6.43 -5.54 -8.89
N LEU A 577 5.43 -6.37 -8.66
CA LEU A 577 5.54 -7.82 -8.73
C LEU A 577 5.91 -8.29 -10.15
N ILE A 578 5.19 -7.80 -11.14
CA ILE A 578 5.45 -8.15 -12.55
C ILE A 578 6.80 -7.60 -13.00
N SER A 579 7.13 -6.35 -12.64
CA SER A 579 8.41 -5.74 -13.03
C SER A 579 9.59 -6.47 -12.40
N SER A 580 9.53 -6.82 -11.12
CA SER A 580 10.59 -7.56 -10.43
C SER A 580 10.81 -8.94 -11.05
N ALA A 581 9.72 -9.66 -11.29
CA ALA A 581 9.74 -10.99 -11.90
C ALA A 581 10.26 -10.95 -13.35
N ALA A 582 9.82 -9.97 -14.14
CA ALA A 582 10.24 -9.79 -15.53
C ALA A 582 11.73 -9.41 -15.65
N ILE A 583 12.22 -8.49 -14.81
CA ILE A 583 13.66 -8.13 -14.78
C ILE A 583 14.50 -9.36 -14.52
N LEU A 584 14.09 -10.18 -13.56
CA LEU A 584 14.81 -11.39 -13.18
C LEU A 584 14.76 -12.46 -14.29
N ALA A 585 13.58 -12.65 -14.88
CA ALA A 585 13.38 -13.57 -15.99
C ALA A 585 14.27 -13.22 -17.20
N LEU A 586 14.22 -11.96 -17.64
CA LEU A 586 15.04 -11.46 -18.75
C LEU A 586 16.53 -11.64 -18.47
N LYS A 587 16.95 -11.42 -17.24
CA LYS A 587 18.33 -11.60 -16.84
C LYS A 587 18.77 -13.06 -16.89
N GLU A 588 17.99 -13.98 -16.29
CA GLU A 588 18.31 -15.40 -16.30
C GLU A 588 18.35 -15.99 -17.71
N LEU A 589 17.49 -15.51 -18.60
CA LEU A 589 17.50 -15.89 -20.01
C LEU A 589 18.76 -15.39 -20.75
N SER A 590 19.18 -14.13 -20.47
CA SER A 590 20.45 -13.61 -20.99
C SER A 590 21.62 -14.49 -20.60
N GLU A 591 21.67 -14.85 -19.33
CA GLU A 591 22.75 -15.66 -18.81
C GLU A 591 22.71 -17.11 -19.28
N SER A 592 21.52 -17.67 -19.48
CA SER A 592 21.35 -19.00 -20.08
C SER A 592 21.92 -19.01 -21.50
N THR A 593 21.76 -17.92 -22.25
CA THR A 593 22.36 -17.75 -23.57
C THR A 593 23.88 -17.68 -23.51
N ASP A 594 24.46 -16.92 -22.58
CA ASP A 594 25.89 -16.79 -22.39
C ASP A 594 26.52 -18.12 -21.95
N ASN A 595 25.82 -18.94 -21.20
CA ASN A 595 26.26 -20.22 -20.68
C ASN A 595 25.99 -21.41 -21.63
N LYS A 596 25.35 -21.22 -22.77
CA LYS A 596 25.00 -22.27 -23.74
C LYS A 596 26.22 -23.11 -24.11
N GLU A 597 27.36 -22.50 -24.44
CA GLU A 597 28.60 -23.20 -24.79
C GLU A 597 29.15 -24.03 -23.61
N ARG A 598 29.03 -23.54 -22.37
CA ARG A 598 29.46 -24.25 -21.17
C ARG A 598 28.60 -25.49 -20.91
N PHE A 599 27.30 -25.42 -21.10
CA PHE A 599 26.39 -26.57 -20.99
C PHE A 599 26.66 -27.58 -22.13
N ASN A 600 26.97 -27.10 -23.32
CA ASN A 600 27.35 -27.97 -24.43
C ASN A 600 28.67 -28.71 -24.17
N MET A 601 29.66 -28.07 -23.54
CA MET A 601 30.87 -28.75 -23.11
C MET A 601 30.61 -29.87 -22.08
N LEU A 602 29.71 -29.64 -21.12
CA LEU A 602 29.28 -30.69 -20.18
C LEU A 602 28.63 -31.87 -20.88
N ARG A 603 27.84 -31.67 -21.94
CA ARG A 603 27.28 -32.75 -22.77
C ARG A 603 28.39 -33.52 -23.51
N LYS A 604 29.37 -32.81 -24.08
CA LYS A 604 30.47 -33.43 -24.80
C LYS A 604 31.36 -34.33 -23.92
N ILE A 605 31.46 -34.05 -22.61
CA ILE A 605 32.17 -34.89 -21.65
C ILE A 605 31.28 -35.97 -21.01
N GLY A 606 30.05 -36.19 -21.54
CA GLY A 606 29.19 -37.30 -21.15
C GLY A 606 28.28 -37.05 -19.95
N THR A 607 28.07 -35.79 -19.55
CA THR A 607 27.17 -35.48 -18.41
C THR A 607 25.68 -35.75 -18.78
N ASP A 608 24.97 -36.45 -17.88
CA ASP A 608 23.54 -36.75 -18.07
C ASP A 608 22.67 -35.48 -18.11
N GLU A 609 21.69 -35.45 -19.02
CA GLU A 609 20.72 -34.35 -19.19
C GLU A 609 19.93 -34.06 -17.91
N LYS A 610 19.63 -35.09 -17.09
CA LYS A 610 18.94 -34.87 -15.79
C LYS A 610 19.80 -34.03 -14.84
N MET A 611 21.15 -34.28 -14.82
CA MET A 611 22.08 -33.50 -14.00
C MET A 611 22.18 -32.04 -14.50
N ILE A 612 22.23 -31.85 -15.81
CA ILE A 612 22.27 -30.51 -16.44
C ILE A 612 21.00 -29.73 -16.11
N ASN A 613 19.80 -30.33 -16.28
CA ASN A 613 18.53 -29.71 -15.98
C ASN A 613 18.39 -29.35 -14.48
N LYS A 614 18.89 -30.22 -13.59
CA LYS A 614 18.91 -29.94 -12.14
C LYS A 614 19.85 -28.79 -11.79
N ALA A 615 21.02 -28.73 -12.41
CA ALA A 615 21.97 -27.63 -12.21
C ALA A 615 21.37 -26.29 -12.67
N LEU A 616 20.71 -26.27 -13.83
CA LEU A 616 20.01 -25.11 -14.34
C LEU A 616 18.85 -24.69 -13.40
N PHE A 617 18.02 -25.65 -12.97
CA PHE A 617 16.92 -25.38 -12.03
C PHE A 617 17.43 -24.73 -10.73
N ASN A 618 18.44 -25.35 -10.11
CA ASN A 618 19.02 -24.83 -8.87
C ASN A 618 19.61 -23.43 -9.04
N GLN A 619 20.25 -23.17 -10.19
CA GLN A 619 20.78 -21.86 -10.50
C GLN A 619 19.69 -20.81 -10.58
N ILE A 620 18.61 -21.02 -11.35
CA ILE A 620 17.51 -20.09 -11.48
C ILE A 620 16.77 -19.93 -10.14
N ALA A 621 16.53 -21.05 -9.43
CA ALA A 621 15.87 -21.04 -8.14
C ALA A 621 16.60 -20.16 -7.11
N VAL A 622 17.91 -20.21 -7.03
CA VAL A 622 18.68 -19.37 -6.11
C VAL A 622 18.49 -17.89 -6.42
N PHE A 623 18.50 -17.50 -7.70
CA PHE A 623 18.31 -16.09 -8.09
C PHE A 623 16.90 -15.58 -7.83
N PHE A 624 15.88 -16.44 -7.93
CA PHE A 624 14.50 -16.08 -7.56
C PHE A 624 14.28 -16.07 -6.05
N LEU A 625 14.83 -17.06 -5.33
CA LEU A 625 14.58 -17.21 -3.90
C LEU A 625 15.36 -16.21 -3.02
N PHE A 626 16.60 -15.85 -3.35
CA PHE A 626 17.39 -14.97 -2.48
C PHE A 626 16.78 -13.58 -2.31
N PRO A 627 16.40 -12.85 -3.37
CA PRO A 627 15.71 -11.58 -3.20
C PRO A 627 14.36 -11.73 -2.48
N LEU A 628 13.63 -12.81 -2.76
CA LEU A 628 12.35 -13.08 -2.13
C LEU A 628 12.46 -13.35 -0.63
N LEU A 629 13.42 -14.20 -0.21
CA LEU A 629 13.62 -14.49 1.22
C LEU A 629 13.99 -13.23 2.01
N LEU A 630 14.89 -12.41 1.48
CA LEU A 630 15.25 -11.17 2.16
C LEU A 630 14.08 -10.17 2.14
N ALA A 631 13.30 -10.10 1.07
CA ALA A 631 12.09 -9.29 1.00
C ALA A 631 11.04 -9.72 2.03
N ILE A 632 10.85 -11.03 2.24
CA ILE A 632 9.95 -11.55 3.29
C ILE A 632 10.45 -11.13 4.68
N ILE A 633 11.76 -11.23 4.94
CA ILE A 633 12.33 -10.77 6.22
C ILE A 633 12.07 -9.27 6.43
N HIS A 634 12.34 -8.43 5.42
CA HIS A 634 12.03 -7.00 5.47
C HIS A 634 10.53 -6.74 5.72
N SER A 635 9.66 -7.55 5.10
CA SER A 635 8.21 -7.37 5.17
C SER A 635 7.66 -7.64 6.57
N ILE A 636 8.27 -8.50 7.37
CA ILE A 636 7.87 -8.73 8.77
C ILE A 636 7.90 -7.39 9.54
N PHE A 637 9.03 -6.68 9.46
CA PHE A 637 9.21 -5.40 10.15
C PHE A 637 8.44 -4.25 9.47
N GLY A 638 8.35 -4.27 8.14
CA GLY A 638 7.57 -3.28 7.39
C GLY A 638 6.07 -3.39 7.64
N ILE A 639 5.52 -4.59 7.79
CA ILE A 639 4.12 -4.83 8.16
C ILE A 639 3.89 -4.46 9.63
N GLU A 640 4.84 -4.72 10.51
CA GLU A 640 4.74 -4.31 11.92
C GLU A 640 4.71 -2.79 12.06
N PHE A 641 5.54 -2.07 11.30
CA PHE A 641 5.48 -0.61 11.20
C PHE A 641 4.14 -0.12 10.65
N ALA A 642 3.66 -0.71 9.55
CA ALA A 642 2.36 -0.38 9.00
C ALA A 642 1.23 -0.68 10.01
N ASN A 643 1.33 -1.78 10.74
CA ASN A 643 0.37 -2.18 11.76
C ASN A 643 0.32 -1.19 12.94
N TYR A 644 1.46 -0.58 13.30
CA TYR A 644 1.48 0.49 14.30
C TYR A 644 0.59 1.66 13.86
N ILE A 645 0.71 2.08 12.60
CA ILE A 645 -0.15 3.13 12.02
C ILE A 645 -1.61 2.64 11.91
N LEU A 646 -1.83 1.39 11.49
CA LEU A 646 -3.16 0.82 11.30
C LEU A 646 -3.92 0.60 12.62
N LYS A 647 -3.24 0.33 13.72
CA LYS A 647 -3.84 0.26 15.07
C LYS A 647 -4.55 1.56 15.43
N THR A 648 -4.09 2.71 14.92
CA THR A 648 -4.78 3.99 15.08
C THR A 648 -6.11 4.05 14.34
N MET A 649 -6.36 3.11 13.40
CA MET A 649 -7.60 2.99 12.63
C MET A 649 -8.47 1.80 13.10
N GLY A 650 -8.12 1.12 14.19
CA GLY A 650 -8.91 0.04 14.77
C GLY A 650 -8.77 -1.34 14.09
N THR A 651 -7.64 -1.62 13.41
CA THR A 651 -7.44 -2.90 12.73
C THR A 651 -7.11 -4.03 13.70
N GLU A 652 -7.79 -5.18 13.59
CA GLU A 652 -7.56 -6.33 14.48
C GLU A 652 -6.77 -7.49 13.85
N SER A 653 -6.84 -7.75 12.55
CA SER A 653 -6.11 -8.88 11.98
C SER A 653 -5.56 -8.64 10.57
N LEU A 654 -4.24 -8.80 10.43
CA LEU A 654 -3.52 -8.78 9.15
C LEU A 654 -3.44 -10.17 8.49
N LEU A 655 -3.86 -11.24 9.18
CA LEU A 655 -3.59 -12.61 8.72
C LEU A 655 -4.21 -12.93 7.37
N SER A 656 -5.48 -12.57 7.16
CA SER A 656 -6.18 -12.78 5.88
C SER A 656 -5.53 -12.01 4.74
N SER A 657 -5.11 -10.78 5.00
CA SER A 657 -4.42 -9.91 4.03
C SER A 657 -3.05 -10.46 3.64
N ILE A 658 -2.29 -11.00 4.61
CA ILE A 658 -0.99 -11.64 4.39
C ILE A 658 -1.16 -12.92 3.54
N ILE A 659 -2.16 -13.76 3.84
CA ILE A 659 -2.43 -14.98 3.07
C ILE A 659 -2.77 -14.65 1.62
N LEU A 660 -3.65 -13.69 1.39
CA LEU A 660 -4.02 -13.28 0.03
C LEU A 660 -2.81 -12.71 -0.73
N THR A 661 -1.97 -11.90 -0.07
CA THR A 661 -0.71 -11.40 -0.63
C THR A 661 0.23 -12.53 -1.03
N ALA A 662 0.36 -13.57 -0.18
CA ALA A 662 1.17 -14.74 -0.47
C ALA A 662 0.66 -15.51 -1.69
N VAL A 663 -0.66 -15.64 -1.85
CA VAL A 663 -1.28 -16.28 -3.04
C VAL A 663 -0.92 -15.51 -4.31
N PHE A 664 -1.09 -14.18 -4.34
CA PHE A 664 -0.70 -13.34 -5.49
C PHE A 664 0.77 -13.50 -5.84
N LEU A 665 1.64 -13.49 -4.82
CA LEU A 665 3.08 -13.66 -5.00
C LEU A 665 3.43 -15.03 -5.58
N VAL A 666 2.85 -16.11 -5.07
CA VAL A 666 3.11 -17.47 -5.57
C VAL A 666 2.62 -17.62 -7.01
N VAL A 667 1.44 -17.10 -7.35
CA VAL A 667 0.87 -17.22 -8.70
C VAL A 667 1.69 -16.44 -9.72
N ILE A 668 1.97 -15.16 -9.46
CA ILE A 668 2.63 -14.29 -10.43
C ILE A 668 4.14 -14.57 -10.45
N TYR A 669 4.81 -14.47 -9.31
CA TYR A 669 6.27 -14.63 -9.24
C TYR A 669 6.71 -16.06 -9.50
N GLY A 670 5.97 -17.05 -8.97
CA GLY A 670 6.17 -18.46 -9.25
C GLY A 670 5.87 -18.82 -10.71
N GLY A 671 4.85 -18.22 -11.31
CA GLY A 671 4.57 -18.36 -12.74
C GLY A 671 5.73 -17.89 -13.62
N TYR A 672 6.27 -16.70 -13.34
CA TYR A 672 7.48 -16.19 -14.04
C TYR A 672 8.69 -17.08 -13.83
N PHE A 673 8.90 -17.63 -12.62
CA PHE A 673 9.97 -18.60 -12.36
C PHE A 673 9.85 -19.82 -13.26
N LEU A 674 8.66 -20.43 -13.35
CA LEU A 674 8.45 -21.61 -14.20
C LEU A 674 8.67 -21.30 -15.67
N VAL A 675 8.10 -20.20 -16.18
CA VAL A 675 8.30 -19.77 -17.57
C VAL A 675 9.79 -19.54 -17.85
N THR A 676 10.51 -18.86 -16.93
CA THR A 676 11.95 -18.62 -17.06
C THR A 676 12.73 -19.91 -17.12
N TYR A 677 12.42 -20.89 -16.26
CA TYR A 677 13.08 -22.19 -16.27
C TYR A 677 12.87 -22.94 -17.60
N TYR A 678 11.63 -23.03 -18.09
CA TYR A 678 11.34 -23.73 -19.33
C TYR A 678 11.99 -23.04 -20.54
N CYS A 679 11.94 -21.72 -20.63
CA CYS A 679 12.61 -20.96 -21.68
C CYS A 679 14.13 -21.12 -21.64
N SER A 680 14.75 -21.03 -20.47
CA SER A 680 16.21 -21.26 -20.27
C SER A 680 16.62 -22.66 -20.66
N LYS A 681 15.82 -23.68 -20.30
CA LYS A 681 16.03 -25.08 -20.68
C LYS A 681 16.02 -25.26 -22.21
N ASN A 682 15.12 -24.59 -22.91
CA ASN A 682 15.07 -24.63 -24.37
C ASN A 682 16.30 -23.96 -25.00
N ILE A 683 16.72 -22.79 -24.47
CA ILE A 683 17.90 -22.06 -24.94
C ILE A 683 19.18 -22.91 -24.86
N ILE A 684 19.39 -23.60 -23.73
CA ILE A 684 20.58 -24.44 -23.56
C ILE A 684 20.54 -25.74 -24.36
N LYS A 685 19.37 -26.17 -24.86
CA LYS A 685 19.17 -27.37 -25.70
C LYS A 685 19.31 -27.08 -27.19
N GLU A 686 19.10 -25.86 -27.64
CA GLU A 686 19.26 -25.49 -29.06
C GLU A 686 20.73 -25.79 -29.50
N ARG A 687 20.89 -26.58 -30.58
CA ARG A 687 22.19 -26.93 -31.18
C ARG A 687 22.81 -25.76 -31.92
#